data_a27d1097df0c981e015885b42a27857b
#
_entry.id   a27d1097df0c981e015885b42a27857b
#
_cell.length_a   1.000
_cell.length_b   1.000
_cell.length_c   1.000
_cell.angle_alpha   90.00
_cell.angle_beta   90.00
_cell.angle_gamma   90.00
#
_symmetry.space_group_name_H-M   'P 1'
#
loop_
_entity.id
_entity.type
_entity.pdbx_description
1 polymer ?
#
loop_
_entity_poly.entity_id
_entity_poly.type
_entity_poly.pdbx_seq_one_letter_code
_entity_poly.pdbx_strand_id
1 'polypeptide(L)'
;MRRLTTLAAALLCLSAAAQQQQNSNRNMLLNAASASQPRQISLGLPIAGNAYIFEDGLPVSYYNYQLYPYKSWHSGVSHESTQTMSPQDMVLKYGIISYSVDSRSRLAGDRFEGRINYSFNMYGKQSVDANISTPLGSGWGVSLGSYQNFDPGSNHLDMSYLQERVQFYKGSISKVFAEGRGKAGLIYQYSNYLNHIENFGPFVFVGDGSVRELDGFRLGHDSYRPADRYVDYLDVATGKMARMQIDDANTDKIHNVNFVLDYDLPGGTHLAVHSKYKTGHSFRNNPTISGITQAGPESGFSYADGTVYTGRVQNRRYLHFNAFEESWMSNAALTGQSGDGRHRWRAEADWWRNHAGTETSMWLIAHEVAADPKLLYLNGKPGFSYNSYAEFYNGREDKVFAFASDEWNVSDRLWLYGGARVEYLNVRGKAANDTNPGNARHAGFSLVDPSVQLNDFNDSHFNYSYIGSVRLTLFSGFGLQAEYSSATIHSQLFHYGVYPYPSQKPITANYFRGGIYWRNRWIDMTSQITYIEQKNAQERPSFSHVLTRDAGGMKAGQEENLTMPTYYDLGTLGWLTDAVLTPAEGLSIHVMFTVRNPQYRNFKLTPTFSDGVTEEHDFSGKTITALSKTELEVEPSYSTGPWRFWLSARYFSRQYINKTNSLYFNGRWETFGGIDYKLNDHVSFSANVVNILNQKGASGSITSADLITDPTPYKNYIMAGTFIRPFTVELTTRISF
;
A
#
# COMPACT_ATOMS: atom_id res chain seq x y z
N MET A 1 9.96 -45.32 -24.96
CA MET A 1 9.66 -45.13 -23.53
C MET A 1 10.41 -43.94 -22.89
N ARG A 2 11.74 -43.79 -23.01
CA ARG A 2 12.47 -42.63 -22.37
C ARG A 2 11.98 -41.25 -22.80
N ARG A 3 11.56 -41.04 -24.06
CA ARG A 3 11.04 -39.72 -24.54
C ARG A 3 9.64 -39.39 -24.03
N LEU A 4 8.79 -40.38 -23.80
CA LEU A 4 7.46 -40.17 -23.23
C LEU A 4 7.53 -39.86 -21.71
N THR A 5 8.46 -40.47 -20.99
CA THR A 5 8.69 -40.15 -19.55
C THR A 5 9.27 -38.77 -19.35
N THR A 6 10.13 -38.29 -20.27
CA THR A 6 10.68 -36.93 -20.20
C THR A 6 9.62 -35.87 -20.52
N LEU A 7 8.73 -36.15 -21.48
CA LEU A 7 7.62 -35.24 -21.80
C LEU A 7 6.58 -35.15 -20.67
N ALA A 8 6.24 -36.29 -20.05
CA ALA A 8 5.35 -36.34 -18.90
C ALA A 8 5.95 -35.63 -17.67
N ALA A 9 7.25 -35.79 -17.42
CA ALA A 9 7.96 -35.09 -16.34
C ALA A 9 8.03 -33.58 -16.61
N ALA A 10 8.27 -33.14 -17.85
CA ALA A 10 8.25 -31.73 -18.23
C ALA A 10 6.86 -31.10 -18.09
N LEU A 11 5.80 -31.81 -18.49
CA LEU A 11 4.40 -31.38 -18.31
C LEU A 11 4.00 -31.29 -16.84
N LEU A 12 4.46 -32.22 -16.00
CA LEU A 12 4.24 -32.17 -14.55
C LEU A 12 5.01 -31.03 -13.88
N CYS A 13 6.23 -30.71 -14.31
CA CYS A 13 6.99 -29.58 -13.83
C CYS A 13 6.35 -28.24 -14.26
N LEU A 14 5.82 -28.13 -15.47
CA LEU A 14 5.12 -26.96 -15.97
C LEU A 14 3.79 -26.74 -15.20
N SER A 15 3.06 -27.80 -14.88
CA SER A 15 1.84 -27.72 -14.09
C SER A 15 2.10 -27.31 -12.63
N ALA A 16 3.15 -27.83 -12.01
CA ALA A 16 3.56 -27.45 -10.65
C ALA A 16 4.05 -25.98 -10.59
N ALA A 17 4.85 -25.54 -11.56
CA ALA A 17 5.30 -24.15 -11.65
C ALA A 17 4.13 -23.18 -11.89
N ALA A 18 3.18 -23.52 -12.76
CA ALA A 18 1.97 -22.72 -12.99
C ALA A 18 1.08 -22.67 -11.75
N GLN A 19 0.98 -23.74 -10.97
CA GLN A 19 0.22 -23.78 -9.74
C GLN A 19 0.88 -22.97 -8.61
N GLN A 20 2.21 -23.01 -8.52
CA GLN A 20 2.98 -22.18 -7.59
C GLN A 20 2.83 -20.69 -7.90
N GLN A 21 2.95 -20.31 -9.18
CA GLN A 21 2.75 -18.92 -9.61
C GLN A 21 1.30 -18.44 -9.33
N GLN A 22 0.32 -19.30 -9.55
CA GLN A 22 -1.08 -18.97 -9.26
C GLN A 22 -1.34 -18.81 -7.75
N ASN A 23 -0.68 -19.61 -6.91
CA ASN A 23 -0.81 -19.50 -5.46
C ASN A 23 -0.12 -18.24 -4.93
N SER A 24 1.09 -17.89 -5.40
CA SER A 24 1.78 -16.69 -5.00
C SER A 24 1.02 -15.42 -5.41
N ASN A 25 0.46 -15.39 -6.62
CA ASN A 25 -0.36 -14.27 -7.09
C ASN A 25 -1.64 -14.11 -6.25
N ARG A 26 -2.31 -15.22 -5.92
CA ARG A 26 -3.48 -15.18 -5.04
C ARG A 26 -3.11 -14.65 -3.67
N ASN A 27 -2.02 -15.09 -3.09
CA ASN A 27 -1.57 -14.65 -1.78
C ASN A 27 -1.40 -13.13 -1.73
N MET A 28 -0.81 -12.52 -2.75
CA MET A 28 -0.64 -11.07 -2.85
C MET A 28 -1.94 -10.30 -3.05
N LEU A 29 -2.91 -10.88 -3.75
CA LEU A 29 -4.17 -10.22 -4.08
C LEU A 29 -5.25 -10.41 -3.00
N LEU A 30 -5.11 -11.41 -2.11
CA LEU A 30 -6.04 -11.61 -1.00
C LEU A 30 -5.71 -10.66 0.15
N ASN A 31 -6.50 -9.62 0.30
CA ASN A 31 -6.39 -8.62 1.35
C ASN A 31 -7.64 -8.62 2.23
N ALA A 32 -7.48 -8.81 3.53
CA ALA A 32 -8.58 -8.83 4.48
C ALA A 32 -9.26 -7.46 4.67
N ALA A 33 -8.49 -6.39 4.46
CA ALA A 33 -9.00 -5.03 4.66
C ALA A 33 -9.66 -4.45 3.40
N SER A 34 -9.30 -4.92 2.21
CA SER A 34 -9.75 -4.34 0.94
C SER A 34 -9.87 -5.39 -0.14
N ALA A 35 -10.91 -5.30 -0.97
CA ALA A 35 -11.10 -6.14 -2.14
C ALA A 35 -10.36 -5.61 -3.38
N SER A 36 -9.99 -4.33 -3.40
CA SER A 36 -9.41 -3.64 -4.56
C SER A 36 -7.89 -3.47 -4.49
N GLN A 37 -7.28 -3.74 -3.33
CA GLN A 37 -5.84 -3.51 -3.09
C GLN A 37 -5.10 -4.82 -2.87
N PRO A 38 -3.89 -4.98 -3.45
CA PRO A 38 -2.98 -6.02 -3.03
C PRO A 38 -2.64 -5.88 -1.54
N ARG A 39 -2.39 -7.00 -0.86
CA ARG A 39 -1.87 -6.95 0.50
C ARG A 39 -0.40 -6.48 0.50
N GLN A 40 0.03 -5.94 1.62
CA GLN A 40 1.44 -5.63 1.83
C GLN A 40 2.13 -6.80 2.53
N ILE A 41 3.37 -7.08 2.13
CA ILE A 41 4.26 -8.04 2.80
C ILE A 41 5.30 -7.22 3.56
N SER A 42 5.32 -7.37 4.88
CA SER A 42 6.32 -6.71 5.70
C SER A 42 7.61 -7.52 5.75
N LEU A 43 8.72 -6.90 5.36
CA LEU A 43 10.07 -7.47 5.50
C LEU A 43 10.69 -7.20 6.87
N GLY A 44 9.91 -6.64 7.81
CA GLY A 44 10.39 -6.23 9.12
C GLY A 44 10.78 -4.75 9.21
N LEU A 45 10.56 -3.99 8.15
CA LEU A 45 10.59 -2.53 8.16
C LEU A 45 9.15 -2.02 8.12
N PRO A 46 8.86 -0.86 8.73
CA PRO A 46 7.59 -0.20 8.54
C PRO A 46 7.47 0.21 7.08
N ILE A 47 6.50 -0.38 6.38
CA ILE A 47 6.17 0.00 5.02
C ILE A 47 5.17 1.16 5.13
N ALA A 48 5.62 2.35 4.84
CA ALA A 48 4.72 3.50 4.71
C ALA A 48 4.06 3.45 3.32
N GLY A 49 2.73 3.43 3.29
CA GLY A 49 1.96 3.55 2.06
C GLY A 49 1.47 2.24 1.47
N ASN A 50 1.02 2.33 0.22
CA ASN A 50 0.39 1.22 -0.50
C ASN A 50 1.41 0.32 -1.20
N ALA A 51 0.96 -0.88 -1.60
CA ALA A 51 1.78 -1.79 -2.39
C ALA A 51 2.24 -1.13 -3.71
N TYR A 52 3.49 -1.37 -4.08
CA TYR A 52 4.00 -0.95 -5.38
C TYR A 52 3.38 -1.82 -6.48
N ILE A 53 2.92 -1.18 -7.53
CA ILE A 53 2.31 -1.85 -8.67
C ILE A 53 3.00 -1.38 -9.93
N PHE A 54 3.43 -2.34 -10.74
CA PHE A 54 4.00 -2.12 -12.07
C PHE A 54 3.03 -2.63 -13.13
N GLU A 55 3.03 -1.96 -14.26
CA GLU A 55 2.30 -2.38 -15.45
C GLU A 55 3.16 -2.09 -16.68
N ASP A 56 3.36 -3.11 -17.50
CA ASP A 56 4.17 -3.01 -18.72
C ASP A 56 5.59 -2.47 -18.43
N GLY A 57 6.21 -2.95 -17.34
CA GLY A 57 7.57 -2.61 -16.97
C GLY A 57 7.77 -1.25 -16.28
N LEU A 58 6.72 -0.45 -16.13
CA LEU A 58 6.76 0.87 -15.50
C LEU A 58 5.79 0.95 -14.30
N PRO A 59 6.06 1.76 -13.26
CA PRO A 59 5.10 1.98 -12.20
C PRO A 59 3.76 2.50 -12.72
N VAL A 60 2.66 2.03 -12.14
CA VAL A 60 1.32 2.55 -12.48
C VAL A 60 1.11 3.96 -11.92
N SER A 61 1.84 4.32 -10.87
CA SER A 61 1.91 5.67 -10.34
C SER A 61 3.35 5.97 -9.97
N TYR A 62 3.90 7.04 -10.51
CA TYR A 62 5.20 7.55 -10.13
C TYR A 62 5.23 7.86 -8.64
N TYR A 63 4.12 8.35 -8.15
CA TYR A 63 3.94 8.94 -6.87
C TYR A 63 2.70 8.38 -6.20
N ASN A 64 2.82 7.84 -5.01
CA ASN A 64 1.73 7.13 -4.35
C ASN A 64 1.19 7.82 -3.08
N TYR A 65 1.59 9.06 -2.80
CA TYR A 65 1.13 9.76 -1.61
C TYR A 65 -0.32 10.21 -1.72
N GLN A 66 -0.68 10.84 -2.83
CA GLN A 66 -2.03 11.35 -3.07
C GLN A 66 -2.81 10.55 -4.12
N LEU A 67 -2.13 10.06 -5.15
CA LEU A 67 -2.68 9.27 -6.23
C LEU A 67 -2.23 7.81 -6.07
N TYR A 68 -2.94 7.07 -5.24
CA TYR A 68 -2.58 5.70 -4.93
C TYR A 68 -2.57 4.79 -6.17
N PRO A 69 -1.59 3.87 -6.31
CA PRO A 69 -1.47 3.02 -7.48
C PRO A 69 -2.73 2.24 -7.85
N TYR A 70 -3.42 1.65 -6.86
CA TYR A 70 -4.63 0.84 -7.09
C TYR A 70 -5.82 1.62 -7.64
N LYS A 71 -5.77 2.96 -7.65
CA LYS A 71 -6.84 3.80 -8.22
C LYS A 71 -6.74 3.95 -9.72
N SER A 72 -5.63 3.61 -10.30
CA SER A 72 -5.40 3.57 -11.75
C SER A 72 -5.09 2.18 -12.27
N TRP A 73 -5.31 1.15 -11.46
CA TRP A 73 -5.00 -0.23 -11.80
C TRP A 73 -6.02 -1.20 -11.21
N HIS A 74 -6.29 -2.28 -11.93
CA HIS A 74 -7.13 -3.38 -11.49
C HIS A 74 -6.55 -4.70 -12.00
N SER A 75 -6.36 -5.67 -11.10
CA SER A 75 -5.94 -7.01 -11.48
C SER A 75 -7.10 -7.77 -12.10
N GLY A 76 -7.19 -7.80 -13.43
CA GLY A 76 -8.32 -8.39 -14.10
C GLY A 76 -8.04 -8.86 -15.53
N VAL A 77 -9.13 -9.11 -16.26
CA VAL A 77 -9.08 -9.72 -17.61
C VAL A 77 -8.42 -8.84 -18.67
N SER A 78 -8.27 -7.54 -18.40
CA SER A 78 -7.52 -6.62 -19.26
C SER A 78 -6.00 -6.78 -19.17
N HIS A 79 -5.51 -7.66 -18.28
CA HIS A 79 -4.12 -8.09 -18.20
C HIS A 79 -3.94 -9.50 -18.74
N GLU A 80 -2.82 -9.71 -19.40
CA GLU A 80 -2.40 -11.04 -19.84
C GLU A 80 -1.87 -11.85 -18.68
N SER A 81 -1.07 -11.20 -17.82
CA SER A 81 -0.49 -11.78 -16.62
C SER A 81 -0.42 -10.77 -15.48
N THR A 82 -0.47 -11.26 -14.27
CA THR A 82 -0.20 -10.52 -13.03
C THR A 82 0.62 -11.44 -12.14
N GLN A 83 1.77 -10.95 -11.66
CA GLN A 83 2.69 -11.73 -10.84
C GLN A 83 3.31 -10.87 -9.73
N THR A 84 3.77 -11.53 -8.66
CA THR A 84 4.54 -10.87 -7.60
C THR A 84 5.97 -10.65 -8.06
N MET A 85 6.50 -9.43 -7.91
CA MET A 85 7.91 -9.16 -8.13
C MET A 85 8.73 -9.54 -6.90
N SER A 86 9.91 -10.08 -7.16
CA SER A 86 10.88 -10.37 -6.11
C SER A 86 11.50 -9.08 -5.53
N PRO A 87 12.07 -9.13 -4.31
CA PRO A 87 12.86 -8.01 -3.79
C PRO A 87 14.02 -7.62 -4.72
N GLN A 88 14.57 -8.56 -5.47
CA GLN A 88 15.65 -8.33 -6.44
C GLN A 88 15.24 -7.35 -7.53
N ASP A 89 14.05 -7.56 -8.10
CA ASP A 89 13.52 -6.67 -9.13
C ASP A 89 13.26 -5.26 -8.57
N MET A 90 12.77 -5.16 -7.32
CA MET A 90 12.52 -3.88 -6.68
C MET A 90 13.80 -3.09 -6.42
N VAL A 91 14.88 -3.77 -6.02
CA VAL A 91 16.20 -3.16 -5.80
C VAL A 91 16.74 -2.53 -7.09
N LEU A 92 16.58 -3.20 -8.23
CA LEU A 92 17.12 -2.71 -9.49
C LEU A 92 16.16 -1.76 -10.22
N LYS A 93 14.85 -2.05 -10.26
CA LYS A 93 13.89 -1.21 -10.97
C LYS A 93 13.48 0.04 -10.23
N TYR A 94 13.34 -0.01 -8.91
CA TYR A 94 12.84 1.11 -8.12
C TYR A 94 13.87 1.69 -7.15
N GLY A 95 14.90 0.93 -6.82
CA GLY A 95 15.94 1.33 -5.87
C GLY A 95 15.51 1.20 -4.41
N ILE A 96 14.59 0.29 -4.10
CA ILE A 96 14.11 0.02 -2.75
C ILE A 96 14.08 -1.48 -2.45
N ILE A 97 14.08 -1.81 -1.17
CA ILE A 97 13.90 -3.19 -0.71
C ILE A 97 12.43 -3.38 -0.34
N SER A 98 11.67 -4.02 -1.21
CA SER A 98 10.24 -4.26 -1.05
C SER A 98 9.75 -5.37 -1.96
N TYR A 99 8.46 -5.71 -1.86
CA TYR A 99 7.72 -6.52 -2.84
C TYR A 99 6.74 -5.65 -3.60
N SER A 100 6.39 -6.08 -4.81
CA SER A 100 5.38 -5.43 -5.63
C SER A 100 4.64 -6.43 -6.51
N VAL A 101 3.62 -5.94 -7.18
CA VAL A 101 2.89 -6.66 -8.23
C VAL A 101 3.32 -6.10 -9.58
N ASP A 102 3.62 -6.96 -10.55
CA ASP A 102 3.84 -6.61 -11.95
C ASP A 102 2.75 -7.22 -12.82
N SER A 103 2.28 -6.46 -13.78
CA SER A 103 1.23 -6.88 -14.71
C SER A 103 1.58 -6.49 -16.13
N ARG A 104 1.08 -7.28 -17.07
CA ARG A 104 1.21 -6.99 -18.50
C ARG A 104 -0.16 -6.77 -19.11
N SER A 105 -0.30 -5.68 -19.86
CA SER A 105 -1.52 -5.35 -20.58
C SER A 105 -1.83 -6.40 -21.64
N ARG A 106 -3.11 -6.75 -21.75
CA ARG A 106 -3.58 -7.64 -22.81
C ARG A 106 -3.67 -6.88 -24.12
N LEU A 107 -2.83 -7.27 -25.07
CA LEU A 107 -2.89 -6.85 -26.45
C LEU A 107 -3.58 -7.95 -27.30
N ALA A 108 -4.11 -7.56 -28.44
CA ALA A 108 -4.74 -8.53 -29.34
C ALA A 108 -3.74 -9.63 -29.77
N GLY A 109 -4.25 -10.86 -29.80
CA GLY A 109 -3.59 -12.02 -30.36
C GLY A 109 -3.95 -12.21 -31.85
N ASP A 110 -3.81 -13.44 -32.32
CA ASP A 110 -4.07 -13.88 -33.71
C ASP A 110 -5.52 -14.30 -33.96
N ARG A 111 -6.35 -14.36 -32.91
CA ARG A 111 -7.77 -14.74 -32.97
C ARG A 111 -8.63 -13.79 -32.13
N PHE A 112 -9.94 -13.85 -32.39
CA PHE A 112 -10.92 -13.19 -31.54
C PHE A 112 -10.98 -13.87 -30.18
N GLU A 113 -10.89 -13.08 -29.10
CA GLU A 113 -11.01 -13.54 -27.72
C GLU A 113 -11.90 -12.59 -26.92
N GLY A 114 -12.73 -13.17 -26.06
CA GLY A 114 -13.52 -12.42 -25.10
C GLY A 114 -13.44 -13.05 -23.72
N ARG A 115 -13.43 -12.21 -22.69
CA ARG A 115 -13.42 -12.63 -21.28
C ARG A 115 -14.29 -11.71 -20.48
N ILE A 116 -15.15 -12.29 -19.66
CA ILE A 116 -16.08 -11.55 -18.80
C ILE A 116 -16.11 -12.23 -17.44
N ASN A 117 -15.84 -11.46 -16.39
CA ASN A 117 -16.05 -11.88 -15.01
C ASN A 117 -17.17 -11.01 -14.42
N TYR A 118 -18.18 -11.64 -13.86
CA TYR A 118 -19.21 -10.97 -13.07
C TYR A 118 -19.15 -11.48 -11.64
N SER A 119 -19.04 -10.56 -10.67
CA SER A 119 -18.98 -10.90 -9.26
C SER A 119 -20.02 -10.11 -8.47
N PHE A 120 -20.58 -10.74 -7.44
CA PHE A 120 -21.43 -10.07 -6.46
C PHE A 120 -21.20 -10.67 -5.07
N ASN A 121 -21.42 -9.88 -4.02
CA ASN A 121 -21.29 -10.35 -2.65
C ASN A 121 -22.60 -10.18 -1.86
N MET A 122 -22.63 -10.75 -0.65
CA MET A 122 -23.82 -10.75 0.22
C MET A 122 -24.22 -9.34 0.73
N TYR A 123 -23.37 -8.33 0.59
CA TYR A 123 -23.65 -6.94 0.98
C TYR A 123 -24.08 -6.06 -0.19
N GLY A 124 -24.26 -6.63 -1.38
CA GLY A 124 -24.75 -5.90 -2.54
C GLY A 124 -23.65 -5.34 -3.46
N LYS A 125 -22.38 -5.64 -3.20
CA LYS A 125 -21.32 -5.35 -4.16
C LYS A 125 -21.60 -6.05 -5.48
N GLN A 126 -21.38 -5.36 -6.58
CA GLN A 126 -21.45 -5.90 -7.94
C GLN A 126 -20.25 -5.39 -8.74
N SER A 127 -19.62 -6.28 -9.49
CA SER A 127 -18.55 -5.91 -10.40
C SER A 127 -18.61 -6.67 -11.70
N VAL A 128 -18.26 -5.97 -12.79
CA VAL A 128 -18.10 -6.53 -14.12
C VAL A 128 -16.68 -6.20 -14.59
N ASP A 129 -15.94 -7.21 -14.98
CA ASP A 129 -14.62 -7.12 -15.57
C ASP A 129 -14.63 -7.82 -16.92
N ALA A 130 -14.50 -7.06 -17.99
CA ALA A 130 -14.65 -7.54 -19.36
C ALA A 130 -13.49 -7.09 -20.24
N ASN A 131 -13.07 -7.96 -21.14
CA ASN A 131 -12.13 -7.66 -22.20
C ASN A 131 -12.50 -8.40 -23.47
N ILE A 132 -12.43 -7.72 -24.60
CA ILE A 132 -12.51 -8.31 -25.94
C ILE A 132 -11.29 -7.89 -26.75
N SER A 133 -10.76 -8.80 -27.55
CA SER A 133 -9.65 -8.52 -28.43
C SER A 133 -9.83 -9.23 -29.78
N THR A 134 -9.38 -8.59 -30.86
CA THR A 134 -9.52 -9.14 -32.20
C THR A 134 -8.39 -8.69 -33.11
N PRO A 135 -7.87 -9.59 -33.97
CA PRO A 135 -7.01 -9.19 -35.07
C PRO A 135 -7.81 -8.41 -36.14
N LEU A 136 -7.17 -7.41 -36.71
CA LEU A 136 -7.69 -6.61 -37.82
C LEU A 136 -7.06 -6.97 -39.17
N GLY A 137 -6.18 -7.95 -39.18
CA GLY A 137 -5.40 -8.36 -40.38
C GLY A 137 -4.05 -7.66 -40.48
N SER A 138 -3.19 -8.21 -41.33
CA SER A 138 -1.82 -7.69 -41.56
C SER A 138 -1.03 -7.44 -40.27
N GLY A 139 -1.23 -8.25 -39.24
CA GLY A 139 -0.57 -8.11 -37.92
C GLY A 139 -1.11 -7.01 -37.01
N TRP A 140 -2.12 -6.25 -37.44
CA TRP A 140 -2.82 -5.31 -36.57
C TRP A 140 -3.86 -5.99 -35.69
N GLY A 141 -4.10 -5.45 -34.51
CA GLY A 141 -5.12 -5.90 -33.62
C GLY A 141 -5.57 -4.83 -32.64
N VAL A 142 -6.76 -4.99 -32.09
CA VAL A 142 -7.35 -4.10 -31.08
C VAL A 142 -7.80 -4.89 -29.88
N SER A 143 -7.73 -4.29 -28.69
CA SER A 143 -8.28 -4.81 -27.46
C SER A 143 -9.03 -3.72 -26.73
N LEU A 144 -10.20 -4.06 -26.17
CA LEU A 144 -11.02 -3.17 -25.36
C LEU A 144 -11.36 -3.86 -24.04
N GLY A 145 -11.13 -3.18 -22.93
CA GLY A 145 -11.41 -3.66 -21.58
C GLY A 145 -12.17 -2.65 -20.75
N SER A 146 -12.98 -3.14 -19.85
CA SER A 146 -13.70 -2.33 -18.86
C SER A 146 -13.82 -3.07 -17.55
N TYR A 147 -13.54 -2.38 -16.45
CA TYR A 147 -13.87 -2.84 -15.11
C TYR A 147 -14.79 -1.84 -14.44
N GLN A 148 -15.93 -2.33 -13.96
CA GLN A 148 -16.94 -1.56 -13.25
C GLN A 148 -17.17 -2.20 -11.90
N ASN A 149 -17.05 -1.45 -10.81
CA ASN A 149 -17.29 -1.91 -9.45
C ASN A 149 -18.23 -0.94 -8.73
N PHE A 150 -19.24 -1.50 -8.09
CA PHE A 150 -20.17 -0.81 -7.22
C PHE A 150 -20.22 -1.57 -5.90
N ASP A 151 -19.67 -0.97 -4.83
CA ASP A 151 -19.56 -1.60 -3.52
C ASP A 151 -20.21 -0.70 -2.46
N PRO A 152 -21.35 -1.09 -1.89
CA PRO A 152 -21.97 -0.35 -0.79
C PRO A 152 -21.25 -0.56 0.55
N GLY A 153 -20.27 -1.49 0.61
CA GLY A 153 -19.60 -1.88 1.85
C GLY A 153 -20.44 -2.80 2.72
N SER A 154 -19.91 -3.16 3.86
CA SER A 154 -20.61 -3.99 4.87
C SER A 154 -21.36 -3.16 5.92
N ASN A 155 -20.98 -1.89 6.09
CA ASN A 155 -21.62 -0.91 6.95
C ASN A 155 -22.47 0.03 6.11
N HIS A 156 -23.71 0.22 6.52
CA HIS A 156 -24.61 1.15 5.85
C HIS A 156 -24.15 2.60 6.11
N LEU A 157 -24.01 3.36 5.01
CA LEU A 157 -23.80 4.80 5.06
C LEU A 157 -25.13 5.48 4.72
N ASP A 158 -25.76 6.16 5.66
CA ASP A 158 -27.04 6.82 5.45
C ASP A 158 -27.04 7.89 4.34
N MET A 159 -25.84 8.40 4.02
CA MET A 159 -25.63 9.48 3.06
C MET A 159 -25.30 8.99 1.65
N SER A 160 -24.87 7.74 1.47
CA SER A 160 -24.41 7.21 0.20
C SER A 160 -24.75 5.72 0.05
N TYR A 161 -25.25 5.36 -1.12
CA TYR A 161 -25.43 3.95 -1.48
C TYR A 161 -24.12 3.22 -1.80
N LEU A 162 -23.01 3.97 -1.96
CA LEU A 162 -21.75 3.44 -2.42
C LEU A 162 -20.63 3.82 -1.47
N GLN A 163 -19.93 2.84 -0.93
CA GLN A 163 -18.67 3.02 -0.26
C GLN A 163 -17.52 3.12 -1.26
N GLU A 164 -17.59 2.37 -2.36
CA GLU A 164 -16.62 2.43 -3.44
C GLU A 164 -17.31 2.29 -4.81
N ARG A 165 -16.85 3.09 -5.77
CA ARG A 165 -17.18 2.95 -7.19
C ARG A 165 -15.92 3.09 -8.01
N VAL A 166 -15.65 2.10 -8.85
CA VAL A 166 -14.55 2.12 -9.81
C VAL A 166 -15.11 2.02 -11.22
N GLN A 167 -14.69 2.91 -12.09
CA GLN A 167 -14.95 2.87 -13.52
C GLN A 167 -13.61 2.93 -14.23
N PHE A 168 -13.25 1.85 -14.88
CA PHE A 168 -11.97 1.67 -15.53
C PHE A 168 -12.20 1.23 -16.97
N TYR A 169 -11.55 1.91 -17.91
CA TYR A 169 -11.62 1.64 -19.33
C TYR A 169 -10.22 1.55 -19.90
N LYS A 170 -9.97 0.55 -20.73
CA LYS A 170 -8.68 0.32 -21.35
C LYS A 170 -8.88 -0.05 -22.83
N GLY A 171 -8.24 0.69 -23.71
CA GLY A 171 -8.25 0.40 -25.14
C GLY A 171 -6.83 0.32 -25.69
N SER A 172 -6.57 -0.62 -26.58
CA SER A 172 -5.27 -0.71 -27.23
C SER A 172 -5.37 -1.00 -28.72
N ILE A 173 -4.41 -0.48 -29.46
CA ILE A 173 -4.09 -0.91 -30.81
C ILE A 173 -2.67 -1.49 -30.81
N SER A 174 -2.48 -2.62 -31.46
CA SER A 174 -1.19 -3.29 -31.51
C SER A 174 -0.83 -3.75 -32.92
N LYS A 175 0.46 -3.91 -33.16
CA LYS A 175 1.03 -4.37 -34.43
C LYS A 175 2.09 -5.43 -34.17
N VAL A 176 1.91 -6.58 -34.75
CA VAL A 176 2.95 -7.60 -34.90
C VAL A 176 3.65 -7.38 -36.26
N PHE A 177 4.96 -7.34 -36.27
CA PHE A 177 5.76 -7.04 -37.47
C PHE A 177 7.05 -7.86 -37.48
N ALA A 178 7.85 -7.71 -38.55
CA ALA A 178 9.11 -8.44 -38.75
C ALA A 178 8.95 -9.96 -38.55
N GLU A 179 7.91 -10.54 -39.19
CA GLU A 179 7.63 -11.99 -39.14
C GLU A 179 7.42 -12.53 -37.71
N GLY A 180 6.81 -11.71 -36.84
CA GLY A 180 6.53 -12.08 -35.45
C GLY A 180 7.63 -11.72 -34.46
N ARG A 181 8.80 -11.24 -34.94
CA ARG A 181 9.90 -10.81 -34.05
C ARG A 181 9.63 -9.50 -33.30
N GLY A 182 8.71 -8.70 -33.80
CA GLY A 182 8.35 -7.41 -33.16
C GLY A 182 6.88 -7.32 -32.84
N LYS A 183 6.57 -6.76 -31.67
CA LYS A 183 5.22 -6.38 -31.26
C LYS A 183 5.25 -4.99 -30.66
N ALA A 184 4.43 -4.09 -31.19
CA ALA A 184 4.26 -2.75 -30.63
C ALA A 184 2.80 -2.52 -30.26
N GLY A 185 2.53 -1.75 -29.22
CA GLY A 185 1.19 -1.41 -28.78
C GLY A 185 1.10 0.02 -28.27
N LEU A 186 0.00 0.68 -28.58
CA LEU A 186 -0.43 1.94 -27.95
C LEU A 186 -1.67 1.65 -27.15
N ILE A 187 -1.65 1.98 -25.85
CA ILE A 187 -2.68 1.67 -24.87
C ILE A 187 -3.14 2.97 -24.25
N TYR A 188 -4.43 3.21 -24.30
CA TYR A 188 -5.07 4.28 -23.55
C TYR A 188 -5.89 3.71 -22.41
N GLN A 189 -5.84 4.37 -21.25
CA GLN A 189 -6.56 3.96 -20.06
C GLN A 189 -7.15 5.17 -19.37
N TYR A 190 -8.40 5.07 -18.96
CA TYR A 190 -9.09 6.02 -18.12
C TYR A 190 -9.60 5.34 -16.87
N SER A 191 -9.39 5.95 -15.71
CA SER A 191 -10.01 5.52 -14.47
C SER A 191 -10.72 6.68 -13.79
N ASN A 192 -11.91 6.39 -13.27
CA ASN A 192 -12.70 7.25 -12.42
C ASN A 192 -13.02 6.46 -11.15
N TYR A 193 -12.30 6.80 -10.10
CA TYR A 193 -12.40 6.14 -8.82
C TYR A 193 -13.09 7.05 -7.82
N LEU A 194 -14.03 6.51 -7.05
CA LEU A 194 -14.73 7.19 -5.98
C LEU A 194 -14.77 6.29 -4.76
N ASN A 195 -14.42 6.80 -3.58
CA ASN A 195 -14.63 6.07 -2.35
C ASN A 195 -14.87 6.97 -1.15
N HIS A 196 -15.60 6.41 -0.17
CA HIS A 196 -15.66 6.93 1.18
C HIS A 196 -14.73 6.11 2.08
N ILE A 197 -13.91 6.78 2.89
CA ILE A 197 -13.07 6.09 3.87
C ILE A 197 -13.90 6.00 5.16
N GLU A 198 -14.62 4.89 5.34
CA GLU A 198 -15.52 4.69 6.50
C GLU A 198 -15.41 3.27 7.08
N ASN A 199 -14.20 2.80 7.23
CA ASN A 199 -13.91 1.52 7.90
C ASN A 199 -13.55 1.71 9.38
N PHE A 200 -14.05 2.77 10.00
CA PHE A 200 -13.84 3.09 11.42
C PHE A 200 -15.07 2.75 12.25
N GLY A 201 -14.84 2.41 13.51
CA GLY A 201 -15.89 2.23 14.51
C GLY A 201 -15.35 2.37 15.93
N PRO A 202 -16.20 2.72 16.91
CA PRO A 202 -15.83 2.77 18.31
C PRO A 202 -15.82 1.35 18.91
N PHE A 203 -14.88 1.11 19.80
CA PHE A 203 -14.75 -0.16 20.51
C PHE A 203 -14.13 0.04 21.91
N VAL A 204 -14.19 -0.98 22.72
CA VAL A 204 -13.53 -1.01 24.03
C VAL A 204 -12.21 -1.75 23.90
N PHE A 205 -11.11 -1.07 24.16
CA PHE A 205 -9.81 -1.65 24.41
C PHE A 205 -9.75 -2.14 25.86
N VAL A 206 -9.72 -3.47 26.07
CA VAL A 206 -9.88 -4.06 27.40
C VAL A 206 -8.66 -3.81 28.30
N GLY A 207 -7.47 -3.66 27.69
CA GLY A 207 -6.22 -3.42 28.40
C GLY A 207 -5.30 -4.63 28.46
N ASP A 208 -5.79 -5.80 28.07
CA ASP A 208 -5.02 -7.04 27.92
C ASP A 208 -4.70 -7.36 26.45
N GLY A 209 -4.88 -6.37 25.58
CA GLY A 209 -4.72 -6.49 24.12
C GLY A 209 -5.96 -6.99 23.39
N SER A 210 -7.01 -7.37 24.10
CA SER A 210 -8.29 -7.76 23.50
C SER A 210 -9.17 -6.53 23.21
N VAL A 211 -10.11 -6.74 22.28
CA VAL A 211 -11.07 -5.74 21.84
C VAL A 211 -12.48 -6.28 22.05
N ARG A 212 -13.38 -5.44 22.53
CA ARG A 212 -14.80 -5.74 22.66
C ARG A 212 -15.63 -4.68 21.94
N GLU A 213 -16.71 -5.08 21.29
CA GLU A 213 -17.67 -4.13 20.71
C GLU A 213 -18.20 -3.20 21.79
N LEU A 214 -18.41 -1.94 21.42
CA LEU A 214 -19.11 -0.99 22.28
C LEU A 214 -20.59 -1.33 22.31
N ASP A 215 -21.21 -1.25 23.50
CA ASP A 215 -22.64 -1.51 23.62
C ASP A 215 -23.44 -0.57 22.71
N GLY A 216 -24.33 -1.15 21.90
CA GLY A 216 -25.13 -0.42 20.91
C GLY A 216 -24.42 -0.12 19.60
N PHE A 217 -23.20 -0.65 19.35
CA PHE A 217 -22.48 -0.49 18.09
C PHE A 217 -21.91 -1.81 17.59
N ARG A 218 -22.26 -2.21 16.36
CA ARG A 218 -21.76 -3.42 15.70
C ARG A 218 -20.62 -3.06 14.74
N LEU A 219 -19.41 -3.46 15.07
CA LEU A 219 -18.23 -3.21 14.24
C LEU A 219 -18.39 -3.82 12.84
N GLY A 220 -18.18 -3.01 11.82
CA GLY A 220 -18.28 -3.40 10.42
C GLY A 220 -19.69 -3.45 9.86
N HIS A 221 -20.71 -3.18 10.64
CA HIS A 221 -22.11 -3.17 10.21
C HIS A 221 -22.81 -1.83 10.42
N ASP A 222 -22.50 -1.14 11.49
CA ASP A 222 -23.10 0.16 11.81
C ASP A 222 -22.24 1.32 11.28
N SER A 223 -22.88 2.37 10.81
CA SER A 223 -22.20 3.58 10.36
C SER A 223 -21.68 4.38 11.57
N TYR A 224 -20.46 4.90 11.45
CA TYR A 224 -19.84 5.78 12.42
C TYR A 224 -19.60 7.17 11.85
N ARG A 225 -20.20 7.50 10.72
CA ARG A 225 -20.10 8.80 10.07
C ARG A 225 -21.35 9.62 10.32
N PRO A 226 -21.24 10.90 10.74
CA PRO A 226 -22.42 11.73 10.92
C PRO A 226 -23.13 11.95 9.58
N ALA A 227 -24.46 11.88 9.58
CA ALA A 227 -25.30 12.08 8.41
C ALA A 227 -25.53 13.56 8.09
N ASP A 228 -25.10 14.47 8.94
CA ASP A 228 -25.14 15.92 8.71
C ASP A 228 -24.26 16.31 7.52
N ARG A 229 -24.84 17.06 6.59
CA ARG A 229 -24.26 17.16 5.24
C ARG A 229 -23.24 18.26 5.08
N TYR A 230 -23.28 19.35 5.88
CA TYR A 230 -22.51 20.55 5.57
C TYR A 230 -21.65 21.01 6.74
N VAL A 231 -20.42 21.34 6.42
CA VAL A 231 -19.51 22.08 7.31
C VAL A 231 -18.87 23.23 6.54
N ASP A 232 -18.57 24.31 7.25
CA ASP A 232 -17.79 25.41 6.72
C ASP A 232 -16.34 25.21 7.14
N TYR A 233 -15.40 25.36 6.20
CA TYR A 233 -13.98 25.25 6.42
C TYR A 233 -13.24 26.41 5.76
N LEU A 234 -12.03 26.71 6.22
CA LEU A 234 -11.16 27.67 5.56
C LEU A 234 -10.41 26.96 4.41
N ASP A 235 -10.69 27.39 3.19
CA ASP A 235 -9.95 26.93 2.02
C ASP A 235 -8.58 27.60 1.98
N VAL A 236 -7.54 26.81 2.13
CA VAL A 236 -6.15 27.28 2.18
C VAL A 236 -5.70 27.92 0.88
N ALA A 237 -6.19 27.47 -0.27
CA ALA A 237 -5.82 28.01 -1.56
C ALA A 237 -6.36 29.41 -1.79
N THR A 238 -7.57 29.68 -1.35
CA THR A 238 -8.27 30.95 -1.60
C THR A 238 -8.30 31.88 -0.39
N GLY A 239 -8.01 31.38 0.82
CA GLY A 239 -8.12 32.14 2.06
C GLY A 239 -9.55 32.52 2.43
N LYS A 240 -10.55 31.86 1.86
CA LYS A 240 -11.97 32.13 2.10
C LYS A 240 -12.67 30.97 2.75
N MET A 241 -13.71 31.27 3.51
CA MET A 241 -14.61 30.23 3.99
C MET A 241 -15.33 29.58 2.83
N ALA A 242 -15.26 28.28 2.75
CA ALA A 242 -15.98 27.44 1.81
C ALA A 242 -16.91 26.49 2.54
N ARG A 243 -17.98 26.07 1.89
CA ARG A 243 -18.91 25.06 2.41
C ARG A 243 -18.69 23.75 1.67
N MET A 244 -18.54 22.68 2.42
CA MET A 244 -18.36 21.35 1.90
C MET A 244 -19.41 20.40 2.47
N GLN A 245 -19.79 19.42 1.69
CA GLN A 245 -20.55 18.26 2.20
C GLN A 245 -19.59 17.29 2.87
N ILE A 246 -19.91 16.83 4.08
CA ILE A 246 -19.11 15.82 4.79
C ILE A 246 -19.07 14.49 4.02
N ASP A 247 -20.13 14.23 3.25
CA ASP A 247 -20.28 13.03 2.43
C ASP A 247 -19.64 13.13 1.03
N ASP A 248 -18.93 14.23 0.73
CA ASP A 248 -18.16 14.29 -0.50
C ASP A 248 -17.10 13.18 -0.51
N ALA A 249 -17.24 12.33 -1.52
CA ALA A 249 -16.34 11.20 -1.69
C ALA A 249 -14.95 11.63 -2.16
N ASN A 250 -13.95 10.85 -1.81
CA ASN A 250 -12.67 10.93 -2.50
C ASN A 250 -12.85 10.55 -3.95
N THR A 251 -12.32 11.36 -4.84
CA THR A 251 -12.39 11.12 -6.29
C THR A 251 -11.01 11.16 -6.91
N ASP A 252 -10.74 10.24 -7.83
CA ASP A 252 -9.53 10.24 -8.63
C ASP A 252 -9.93 10.06 -10.10
N LYS A 253 -9.53 11.00 -10.96
CA LYS A 253 -9.72 10.92 -12.41
C LYS A 253 -8.35 10.89 -13.05
N ILE A 254 -8.03 9.77 -13.70
CA ILE A 254 -6.68 9.49 -14.17
C ILE A 254 -6.73 9.03 -15.63
N HIS A 255 -5.88 9.61 -16.45
CA HIS A 255 -5.64 9.23 -17.84
C HIS A 255 -4.21 8.72 -17.98
N ASN A 256 -4.05 7.60 -18.66
CA ASN A 256 -2.75 7.04 -19.03
C ASN A 256 -2.70 6.79 -20.53
N VAL A 257 -1.56 7.06 -21.14
CA VAL A 257 -1.20 6.64 -22.48
C VAL A 257 0.10 5.86 -22.38
N ASN A 258 0.09 4.57 -22.74
CA ASN A 258 1.26 3.70 -22.68
C ASN A 258 1.65 3.29 -24.10
N PHE A 259 2.92 3.38 -24.41
CA PHE A 259 3.54 2.74 -25.57
C PHE A 259 4.38 1.57 -25.09
N VAL A 260 4.23 0.44 -25.74
CA VAL A 260 5.03 -0.77 -25.49
C VAL A 260 5.62 -1.29 -26.81
N LEU A 261 6.87 -1.68 -26.78
CA LEU A 261 7.58 -2.29 -27.90
C LEU A 261 8.44 -3.44 -27.38
N ASP A 262 8.21 -4.62 -27.91
CA ASP A 262 9.05 -5.81 -27.73
C ASP A 262 9.61 -6.20 -29.08
N TYR A 263 10.92 -6.43 -29.17
CA TYR A 263 11.58 -6.78 -30.44
C TYR A 263 12.76 -7.75 -30.23
N ASP A 264 12.67 -8.89 -30.89
CA ASP A 264 13.76 -9.86 -30.92
C ASP A 264 14.79 -9.47 -31.97
N LEU A 265 15.96 -9.03 -31.50
CA LEU A 265 17.10 -8.66 -32.32
C LEU A 265 17.80 -9.93 -32.84
N PRO A 266 18.51 -9.84 -34.01
CA PRO A 266 19.40 -10.90 -34.43
C PRO A 266 20.43 -11.25 -33.35
N GLY A 267 20.71 -12.53 -33.14
CA GLY A 267 21.71 -12.98 -32.17
C GLY A 267 21.14 -13.25 -30.76
N GLY A 268 19.81 -13.32 -30.61
CA GLY A 268 19.16 -13.75 -29.34
C GLY A 268 19.06 -12.68 -28.25
N THR A 269 19.23 -11.42 -28.64
CA THR A 269 19.00 -10.29 -27.77
C THR A 269 17.56 -9.79 -27.93
N HIS A 270 16.88 -9.51 -26.84
CA HIS A 270 15.53 -8.92 -26.81
C HIS A 270 15.61 -7.47 -26.36
N LEU A 271 14.96 -6.59 -27.11
CA LEU A 271 14.78 -5.16 -26.82
C LEU A 271 13.34 -4.93 -26.37
N ALA A 272 13.17 -4.34 -25.18
CA ALA A 272 11.89 -3.82 -24.72
C ALA A 272 11.98 -2.31 -24.52
N VAL A 273 11.02 -1.56 -25.06
CA VAL A 273 10.91 -0.11 -24.85
C VAL A 273 9.50 0.21 -24.38
N HIS A 274 9.39 0.86 -23.25
CA HIS A 274 8.10 1.29 -22.73
C HIS A 274 8.12 2.78 -22.43
N SER A 275 6.99 3.44 -22.69
CA SER A 275 6.82 4.85 -22.36
C SER A 275 5.40 5.07 -21.87
N LYS A 276 5.24 5.75 -20.76
CA LYS A 276 3.95 6.03 -20.11
C LYS A 276 3.83 7.51 -19.82
N TYR A 277 2.79 8.12 -20.34
CA TYR A 277 2.33 9.44 -19.93
C TYR A 277 1.08 9.30 -19.09
N LYS A 278 1.07 9.91 -17.92
CA LYS A 278 -0.05 9.89 -16.98
C LYS A 278 -0.40 11.32 -16.56
N THR A 279 -1.68 11.62 -16.51
CA THR A 279 -2.19 12.83 -15.87
C THR A 279 -3.39 12.49 -15.00
N GLY A 280 -3.48 13.10 -13.83
CA GLY A 280 -4.53 12.81 -12.89
C GLY A 280 -4.78 13.92 -11.89
N HIS A 281 -6.03 13.98 -11.45
CA HIS A 281 -6.47 14.85 -10.36
C HIS A 281 -7.10 14.01 -9.28
N SER A 282 -6.77 14.33 -8.04
CA SER A 282 -7.31 13.70 -6.85
C SER A 282 -7.92 14.73 -5.95
N PHE A 283 -9.17 14.52 -5.59
CA PHE A 283 -9.85 15.23 -4.52
C PHE A 283 -9.97 14.30 -3.34
N ARG A 284 -9.61 14.79 -2.16
CA ARG A 284 -9.64 13.99 -0.93
C ARG A 284 -10.36 14.73 0.17
N ASN A 285 -11.21 13.97 0.82
CA ASN A 285 -11.79 14.32 2.10
C ASN A 285 -11.47 13.19 3.08
N ASN A 286 -10.27 13.22 3.65
CA ASN A 286 -9.71 12.12 4.41
C ASN A 286 -9.98 12.28 5.91
N PRO A 287 -10.95 11.54 6.50
CA PRO A 287 -11.21 11.57 7.91
C PRO A 287 -10.10 10.85 8.67
N THR A 288 -9.63 11.46 9.73
CA THR A 288 -8.74 10.83 10.71
C THR A 288 -9.42 10.89 12.07
N ILE A 289 -9.51 9.76 12.73
CA ILE A 289 -10.06 9.69 14.08
C ILE A 289 -9.04 10.26 15.05
N SER A 290 -9.47 11.24 15.83
CA SER A 290 -8.77 11.74 17.03
C SER A 290 -9.32 11.06 18.27
N GLY A 291 -8.92 11.49 19.46
CA GLY A 291 -9.38 10.92 20.71
C GLY A 291 -10.90 11.05 20.95
N ILE A 292 -11.41 10.20 21.81
CA ILE A 292 -12.76 10.32 22.38
C ILE A 292 -12.64 11.06 23.73
N THR A 293 -13.47 12.08 23.91
CA THR A 293 -13.51 12.87 25.15
C THR A 293 -14.90 12.78 25.80
N GLN A 294 -14.99 13.11 27.09
CA GLN A 294 -16.26 13.18 27.80
C GLN A 294 -16.71 14.64 27.86
N ALA A 295 -17.87 14.95 27.30
CA ALA A 295 -18.49 16.26 27.42
C ALA A 295 -19.34 16.35 28.70
N GLY A 296 -19.26 17.49 29.35
CA GLY A 296 -20.14 17.89 30.48
C GLY A 296 -20.97 19.13 30.10
N PRO A 297 -21.85 19.61 31.00
CA PRO A 297 -22.70 20.77 30.70
C PRO A 297 -21.96 22.03 30.28
N GLU A 298 -20.76 22.25 30.81
CA GLU A 298 -19.93 23.42 30.54
C GLU A 298 -18.94 23.22 29.40
N SER A 299 -19.00 22.08 28.70
CA SER A 299 -18.05 21.74 27.64
C SER A 299 -18.25 22.54 26.32
N GLY A 300 -19.38 23.24 26.21
CA GLY A 300 -19.77 24.00 25.02
C GLY A 300 -20.31 23.15 23.88
N PHE A 301 -20.43 21.83 24.04
CA PHE A 301 -21.02 20.96 23.02
C PHE A 301 -22.56 20.98 23.08
N SER A 302 -23.15 21.10 21.88
CA SER A 302 -24.62 21.09 21.70
C SER A 302 -24.99 20.42 20.38
N TYR A 303 -26.24 20.06 20.24
CA TYR A 303 -26.83 19.76 18.94
C TYR A 303 -27.07 21.04 18.11
N ALA A 304 -27.48 20.87 16.87
CA ALA A 304 -27.79 21.98 15.95
C ALA A 304 -28.92 22.89 16.46
N ASP A 305 -29.85 22.36 17.24
CA ASP A 305 -30.98 23.09 17.86
C ASP A 305 -30.58 23.84 19.13
N GLY A 306 -29.31 23.76 19.53
CA GLY A 306 -28.81 24.39 20.78
C GLY A 306 -28.94 23.54 22.06
N THR A 307 -29.55 22.35 21.98
CA THR A 307 -29.65 21.44 23.11
C THR A 307 -28.25 21.01 23.56
N VAL A 308 -27.90 21.25 24.82
CA VAL A 308 -26.59 20.91 25.39
C VAL A 308 -26.38 19.41 25.37
N TYR A 309 -25.22 19.01 24.86
CA TYR A 309 -24.81 17.63 24.83
C TYR A 309 -23.90 17.26 26.00
N THR A 310 -24.26 16.20 26.69
CA THR A 310 -23.44 15.61 27.76
C THR A 310 -23.26 14.13 27.46
N GLY A 311 -22.09 13.75 27.04
CA GLY A 311 -21.81 12.37 26.63
C GLY A 311 -20.40 12.21 26.04
N ARG A 312 -20.16 11.09 25.42
CA ARG A 312 -18.88 10.84 24.73
C ARG A 312 -18.86 11.52 23.40
N VAL A 313 -17.81 12.27 23.15
CA VAL A 313 -17.56 13.02 21.90
C VAL A 313 -16.41 12.41 21.17
N GLN A 314 -16.63 11.99 19.93
CA GLN A 314 -15.58 11.64 18.98
C GLN A 314 -15.14 12.90 18.26
N ASN A 315 -13.88 13.27 18.41
CA ASN A 315 -13.27 14.29 17.58
C ASN A 315 -12.73 13.65 16.30
N ARG A 316 -13.02 14.26 15.16
CA ARG A 316 -12.46 13.89 13.84
C ARG A 316 -11.75 15.05 13.22
N ARG A 317 -10.58 14.76 12.69
CA ARG A 317 -9.84 15.67 11.83
C ARG A 317 -10.07 15.26 10.37
N TYR A 318 -10.44 16.21 9.55
CA TYR A 318 -10.51 16.04 8.11
C TYR A 318 -9.35 16.76 7.45
N LEU A 319 -8.72 16.06 6.54
CA LEU A 319 -7.75 16.63 5.60
C LEU A 319 -8.43 16.71 4.25
N HIS A 320 -8.71 17.95 3.84
CA HIS A 320 -9.26 18.25 2.53
C HIS A 320 -8.14 18.72 1.64
N PHE A 321 -7.89 18.02 0.55
CA PHE A 321 -6.85 18.39 -0.38
C PHE A 321 -7.22 18.13 -1.82
N ASN A 322 -6.71 19.02 -2.68
CA ASN A 322 -6.62 18.84 -4.11
C ASN A 322 -5.19 18.45 -4.45
N ALA A 323 -5.02 17.42 -5.26
CA ALA A 323 -3.73 16.99 -5.74
C ALA A 323 -3.79 16.74 -7.25
N PHE A 324 -2.69 17.00 -7.92
CA PHE A 324 -2.51 16.66 -9.33
C PHE A 324 -1.18 15.93 -9.54
N GLU A 325 -1.14 15.15 -10.59
CA GLU A 325 0.06 14.50 -11.10
C GLU A 325 0.07 14.58 -12.61
N GLU A 326 1.21 14.95 -13.17
CA GLU A 326 1.55 14.81 -14.58
C GLU A 326 2.92 14.15 -14.65
N SER A 327 2.96 12.91 -15.13
CA SER A 327 4.20 12.15 -15.18
C SER A 327 4.47 11.56 -16.55
N TRP A 328 5.75 11.51 -16.90
CA TRP A 328 6.24 10.81 -18.08
C TRP A 328 7.37 9.89 -17.65
N MET A 329 7.20 8.62 -17.87
CA MET A 329 8.18 7.57 -17.55
C MET A 329 8.51 6.80 -18.81
N SER A 330 9.79 6.57 -19.07
CA SER A 330 10.24 5.76 -20.21
C SER A 330 11.40 4.89 -19.81
N ASN A 331 11.45 3.69 -20.36
CA ASN A 331 12.60 2.81 -20.23
C ASN A 331 12.96 2.14 -21.57
N ALA A 332 14.21 1.71 -21.65
CA ALA A 332 14.70 0.83 -22.69
C ALA A 332 15.53 -0.27 -22.04
N ALA A 333 15.15 -1.51 -22.25
CA ALA A 333 15.78 -2.69 -21.68
C ALA A 333 16.30 -3.61 -22.79
N LEU A 334 17.52 -4.10 -22.61
CA LEU A 334 18.11 -5.15 -23.40
C LEU A 334 18.32 -6.37 -22.51
N THR A 335 17.85 -7.53 -22.98
CA THR A 335 18.09 -8.82 -22.32
C THR A 335 18.69 -9.78 -23.32
N GLY A 336 19.59 -10.62 -22.85
CA GLY A 336 20.23 -11.60 -23.72
C GLY A 336 20.83 -12.75 -22.97
N GLN A 337 21.32 -13.72 -23.74
CA GLN A 337 21.98 -14.90 -23.21
C GLN A 337 23.29 -15.10 -23.95
N SER A 338 24.35 -15.56 -23.24
CA SER A 338 25.60 -15.95 -23.88
C SER A 338 25.41 -17.18 -24.79
N GLY A 339 26.29 -17.34 -25.75
CA GLY A 339 26.21 -18.47 -26.73
C GLY A 339 26.33 -19.86 -26.05
N ASP A 340 26.97 -19.96 -24.90
CA ASP A 340 27.06 -21.19 -24.09
C ASP A 340 25.87 -21.36 -23.13
N GLY A 341 24.92 -20.38 -23.08
CA GLY A 341 23.74 -20.38 -22.23
C GLY A 341 24.01 -20.19 -20.74
N ARG A 342 25.25 -19.90 -20.34
CA ARG A 342 25.62 -19.76 -18.93
C ARG A 342 25.31 -18.42 -18.34
N HIS A 343 25.32 -17.34 -19.13
CA HIS A 343 25.00 -16.00 -18.72
C HIS A 343 23.65 -15.58 -19.28
N ARG A 344 22.81 -15.00 -18.42
CA ARG A 344 21.59 -14.28 -18.78
C ARG A 344 21.69 -12.88 -18.22
N TRP A 345 21.86 -11.92 -19.09
CA TRP A 345 22.10 -10.55 -18.71
C TRP A 345 20.93 -9.64 -19.06
N ARG A 346 20.81 -8.56 -18.30
CA ARG A 346 19.89 -7.45 -18.53
C ARG A 346 20.61 -6.13 -18.33
N ALA A 347 20.36 -5.18 -19.22
CA ALA A 347 20.74 -3.79 -19.07
C ALA A 347 19.52 -2.92 -19.35
N GLU A 348 19.27 -1.93 -18.51
CA GLU A 348 18.11 -1.05 -18.65
C GLU A 348 18.50 0.39 -18.32
N ALA A 349 17.94 1.33 -19.09
CA ALA A 349 18.06 2.76 -18.85
C ALA A 349 16.67 3.38 -18.82
N ASP A 350 16.44 4.25 -17.85
CA ASP A 350 15.17 4.86 -17.55
C ASP A 350 15.30 6.38 -17.44
N TRP A 351 14.26 7.07 -17.86
CA TRP A 351 14.04 8.49 -17.62
C TRP A 351 12.61 8.71 -17.14
N TRP A 352 12.47 9.29 -15.96
CA TRP A 352 11.18 9.60 -15.35
C TRP A 352 11.12 11.06 -14.98
N ARG A 353 10.03 11.71 -15.34
CA ARG A 353 9.69 13.07 -14.94
C ARG A 353 8.33 13.07 -14.27
N ASN A 354 8.23 13.73 -13.15
CA ASN A 354 6.98 13.95 -12.46
C ASN A 354 6.80 15.43 -12.13
N HIS A 355 5.66 15.99 -12.48
CA HIS A 355 5.18 17.28 -12.01
C HIS A 355 3.96 16.99 -11.13
N ALA A 356 4.03 17.33 -9.87
CA ALA A 356 2.95 17.07 -8.93
C ALA A 356 2.82 18.20 -7.93
N GLY A 357 1.63 18.33 -7.39
CA GLY A 357 1.35 19.29 -6.34
C GLY A 357 0.16 18.89 -5.49
N THR A 358 0.10 19.43 -4.30
CA THR A 358 -1.02 19.32 -3.39
C THR A 358 -1.17 20.57 -2.56
N GLU A 359 -2.40 20.87 -2.21
CA GLU A 359 -2.76 21.85 -1.20
C GLU A 359 -3.74 21.23 -0.22
N THR A 360 -3.49 21.39 1.05
CA THR A 360 -4.24 20.72 2.12
C THR A 360 -4.85 21.72 3.08
N SER A 361 -6.16 21.66 3.24
CA SER A 361 -6.90 22.34 4.31
C SER A 361 -7.25 21.34 5.39
N MET A 362 -7.18 21.75 6.66
CA MET A 362 -7.55 20.91 7.80
C MET A 362 -8.68 21.56 8.58
N TRP A 363 -9.61 20.75 9.04
CA TRP A 363 -10.67 21.14 9.94
C TRP A 363 -11.08 20.01 10.87
N LEU A 364 -11.68 20.39 11.99
CA LEU A 364 -12.13 19.46 13.03
C LEU A 364 -13.63 19.50 13.13
N ILE A 365 -14.23 18.33 13.30
CA ILE A 365 -15.62 18.15 13.72
C ILE A 365 -15.71 17.28 14.96
N ALA A 366 -16.82 17.33 15.61
CA ALA A 366 -17.19 16.45 16.71
C ALA A 366 -18.53 15.79 16.42
N HIS A 367 -18.70 14.55 16.88
CA HIS A 367 -19.95 13.83 16.79
C HIS A 367 -20.14 12.89 17.99
N GLU A 368 -21.34 12.39 18.16
CA GLU A 368 -21.68 11.37 19.18
C GLU A 368 -20.86 10.09 18.98
N VAL A 369 -20.68 9.34 20.06
CA VAL A 369 -20.12 7.98 20.03
C VAL A 369 -21.26 6.98 20.03
N ALA A 370 -21.88 6.80 18.87
CA ALA A 370 -23.04 5.95 18.64
C ALA A 370 -23.09 5.46 17.18
N ALA A 371 -23.99 4.53 16.87
CA ALA A 371 -24.37 4.23 15.49
C ALA A 371 -25.14 5.42 14.90
N ASP A 372 -24.89 5.73 13.62
CA ASP A 372 -25.47 6.86 12.89
C ASP A 372 -25.40 8.17 13.71
N PRO A 373 -24.18 8.59 14.09
CA PRO A 373 -23.98 9.65 15.07
C PRO A 373 -24.43 11.01 14.53
N LYS A 374 -24.96 11.85 15.41
CA LYS A 374 -25.25 13.26 15.08
C LYS A 374 -24.00 14.10 15.22
N LEU A 375 -23.87 15.09 14.32
CA LEU A 375 -22.85 16.11 14.44
C LEU A 375 -23.09 16.97 15.69
N LEU A 376 -22.01 17.28 16.39
CA LEU A 376 -22.03 18.16 17.56
C LEU A 376 -21.40 19.51 17.21
N TYR A 377 -21.97 20.54 17.77
CA TYR A 377 -21.56 21.93 17.62
C TYR A 377 -20.76 22.36 18.84
N LEU A 378 -19.60 22.92 18.65
CA LEU A 378 -18.82 23.53 19.73
C LEU A 378 -19.02 25.03 19.70
N ASN A 379 -19.59 25.59 20.79
CA ASN A 379 -19.94 27.01 20.89
C ASN A 379 -20.76 27.50 19.69
N GLY A 380 -21.74 26.69 19.26
CA GLY A 380 -22.64 26.99 18.14
C GLY A 380 -22.07 26.83 16.74
N LYS A 381 -20.86 26.21 16.60
CA LYS A 381 -20.24 25.97 15.30
C LYS A 381 -20.09 24.47 15.03
N PRO A 382 -20.47 23.98 13.83
CA PRO A 382 -20.37 22.56 13.46
C PRO A 382 -18.94 22.11 13.21
N GLY A 383 -18.08 23.02 12.75
CA GLY A 383 -16.63 22.82 12.63
C GLY A 383 -15.93 23.87 13.48
N PHE A 384 -15.03 23.45 14.35
CA PHE A 384 -14.53 24.32 15.43
C PHE A 384 -13.03 24.59 15.39
N SER A 385 -12.31 24.05 14.41
CA SER A 385 -10.93 24.44 14.23
C SER A 385 -10.68 24.63 12.74
N TYR A 386 -10.42 25.85 12.38
CA TYR A 386 -10.02 26.25 11.04
C TYR A 386 -8.50 26.40 10.95
N ASN A 387 -7.78 25.63 11.77
CA ASN A 387 -6.35 25.55 11.64
C ASN A 387 -6.06 24.90 10.31
N SER A 388 -5.64 25.69 9.36
CA SER A 388 -5.10 25.20 8.14
C SER A 388 -3.77 24.50 8.45
N TYR A 389 -3.78 23.21 8.41
CA TYR A 389 -2.57 22.41 8.29
C TYR A 389 -2.22 22.45 6.80
N ALA A 390 -1.52 23.48 6.41
CA ALA A 390 -1.19 23.60 5.02
C ALA A 390 0.05 22.76 4.71
N GLU A 391 -0.18 21.55 4.24
CA GLU A 391 0.80 20.89 3.43
C GLU A 391 0.63 21.41 2.01
N PHE A 392 1.62 22.12 1.53
CA PHE A 392 1.66 22.63 0.17
C PHE A 392 2.99 22.30 -0.47
N TYR A 393 2.93 21.73 -1.64
CA TYR A 393 4.03 21.73 -2.58
C TYR A 393 3.51 21.78 -4.01
N ASN A 394 4.31 22.36 -4.87
CA ASN A 394 4.16 22.32 -6.31
C ASN A 394 5.56 22.26 -6.91
N GLY A 395 5.88 21.20 -7.61
CA GLY A 395 7.23 21.02 -8.07
C GLY A 395 7.40 19.89 -9.07
N ARG A 396 8.65 19.68 -9.43
CA ARG A 396 9.07 18.64 -10.38
C ARG A 396 10.14 17.76 -9.78
N GLU A 397 10.08 16.50 -10.17
CA GLU A 397 11.09 15.51 -9.88
C GLU A 397 11.51 14.85 -11.20
N ASP A 398 12.79 14.90 -11.48
CA ASP A 398 13.41 14.27 -12.64
C ASP A 398 14.36 13.16 -12.17
N LYS A 399 14.20 11.95 -12.70
CA LYS A 399 15.08 10.81 -12.45
C LYS A 399 15.66 10.31 -13.77
N VAL A 400 16.96 10.09 -13.77
CA VAL A 400 17.64 9.33 -14.83
C VAL A 400 18.40 8.22 -14.14
N PHE A 401 18.14 6.98 -14.51
CA PHE A 401 18.84 5.87 -13.92
C PHE A 401 19.13 4.76 -14.94
N ALA A 402 20.13 3.97 -14.62
CA ALA A 402 20.44 2.78 -15.34
C ALA A 402 20.81 1.66 -14.39
N PHE A 403 20.52 0.43 -14.79
CA PHE A 403 21.00 -0.75 -14.09
C PHE A 403 21.42 -1.85 -15.05
N ALA A 404 22.27 -2.73 -14.54
CA ALA A 404 22.62 -3.96 -15.22
C ALA A 404 22.61 -5.11 -14.22
N SER A 405 22.29 -6.30 -14.70
CA SER A 405 22.35 -7.55 -13.95
C SER A 405 22.78 -8.70 -14.81
N ASP A 406 23.39 -9.70 -14.17
CA ASP A 406 23.77 -10.95 -14.80
C ASP A 406 23.44 -12.14 -13.91
N GLU A 407 22.84 -13.14 -14.49
CA GLU A 407 22.62 -14.46 -13.90
C GLU A 407 23.64 -15.42 -14.55
N TRP A 408 24.55 -15.92 -13.72
CA TRP A 408 25.64 -16.78 -14.18
C TRP A 408 25.53 -18.19 -13.61
N ASN A 409 25.26 -19.14 -14.49
CA ASN A 409 25.37 -20.58 -14.21
C ASN A 409 26.82 -21.01 -14.34
N VAL A 410 27.62 -20.83 -13.26
CA VAL A 410 29.06 -21.18 -13.23
C VAL A 410 29.27 -22.66 -13.50
N SER A 411 28.40 -23.48 -12.94
CA SER A 411 28.33 -24.93 -13.14
C SER A 411 26.92 -25.43 -12.83
N ASP A 412 26.67 -26.72 -13.03
CA ASP A 412 25.39 -27.37 -12.66
C ASP A 412 25.05 -27.24 -11.17
N ARG A 413 26.02 -26.89 -10.32
CA ARG A 413 25.86 -26.76 -8.86
C ARG A 413 25.97 -25.34 -8.34
N LEU A 414 26.61 -24.44 -9.09
CA LEU A 414 26.85 -23.08 -8.63
C LEU A 414 26.19 -22.07 -9.58
N TRP A 415 25.24 -21.34 -9.03
CA TRP A 415 24.55 -20.22 -9.66
C TRP A 415 24.88 -18.94 -8.91
N LEU A 416 25.19 -17.89 -9.65
CA LEU A 416 25.42 -16.53 -9.14
C LEU A 416 24.45 -15.56 -9.82
N TYR A 417 24.08 -14.53 -9.09
CA TYR A 417 23.35 -13.38 -9.63
C TYR A 417 23.96 -12.11 -9.07
N GLY A 418 24.11 -11.10 -9.91
CA GLY A 418 24.58 -9.78 -9.49
C GLY A 418 23.90 -8.69 -10.29
N GLY A 419 23.65 -7.55 -9.63
CA GLY A 419 23.10 -6.38 -10.30
C GLY A 419 23.40 -5.10 -9.53
N ALA A 420 23.50 -4.00 -10.26
CA ALA A 420 23.73 -2.67 -9.70
C ALA A 420 22.95 -1.61 -10.48
N ARG A 421 22.48 -0.60 -9.76
CA ARG A 421 21.71 0.55 -10.24
C ARG A 421 22.34 1.83 -9.76
N VAL A 422 22.37 2.82 -10.62
CA VAL A 422 22.74 4.21 -10.29
C VAL A 422 21.63 5.14 -10.79
N GLU A 423 21.30 6.14 -9.99
CA GLU A 423 20.27 7.12 -10.30
C GLU A 423 20.75 8.54 -9.98
N TYR A 424 20.49 9.44 -10.91
CA TYR A 424 20.51 10.88 -10.66
C TYR A 424 19.07 11.34 -10.43
N LEU A 425 18.84 12.02 -9.30
CA LEU A 425 17.58 12.60 -8.89
C LEU A 425 17.74 14.12 -8.78
N ASN A 426 16.87 14.88 -9.43
CA ASN A 426 16.71 16.31 -9.21
C ASN A 426 15.29 16.61 -8.74
N VAL A 427 15.16 17.35 -7.65
CA VAL A 427 13.87 17.75 -7.06
C VAL A 427 13.86 19.27 -6.92
N ARG A 428 12.85 19.93 -7.50
CA ARG A 428 12.73 21.39 -7.48
C ARG A 428 11.28 21.85 -7.43
N GLY A 429 11.05 22.97 -6.77
CA GLY A 429 9.71 23.53 -6.66
C GLY A 429 9.57 24.52 -5.51
N LYS A 430 8.32 24.67 -5.08
CA LYS A 430 7.94 25.50 -3.93
C LYS A 430 7.16 24.67 -2.93
N ALA A 431 7.38 24.92 -1.66
CA ALA A 431 6.66 24.25 -0.57
C ALA A 431 6.40 25.18 0.61
N ALA A 432 5.34 24.90 1.33
CA ALA A 432 5.06 25.48 2.63
C ALA A 432 4.34 24.46 3.51
N ASN A 433 4.55 24.55 4.79
CA ASN A 433 3.78 23.79 5.78
C ASN A 433 3.74 24.56 7.12
N ASP A 434 2.94 24.06 8.07
CA ASP A 434 2.72 24.70 9.37
C ASP A 434 3.95 24.72 10.30
N THR A 435 4.99 24.01 9.93
CA THR A 435 6.23 23.92 10.71
C THR A 435 7.35 24.79 10.13
N ASN A 436 7.13 25.45 9.00
CA ASN A 436 8.08 26.42 8.48
C ASN A 436 8.20 27.61 9.46
N PRO A 437 9.41 28.11 9.74
CA PRO A 437 9.57 29.33 10.50
C PRO A 437 8.73 30.47 9.88
N GLY A 438 7.89 31.14 10.66
CA GLY A 438 6.99 32.20 10.21
C GLY A 438 5.61 31.71 9.73
N ASN A 439 5.42 30.42 9.45
CA ASN A 439 4.13 29.81 9.15
C ASN A 439 3.55 29.13 10.41
N ALA A 440 3.55 29.85 11.53
CA ALA A 440 2.97 29.31 12.75
C ALA A 440 1.53 28.86 12.51
N ARG A 441 1.09 27.83 13.25
CA ARG A 441 -0.30 27.33 13.21
C ARG A 441 -1.27 28.46 13.51
N HIS A 442 -1.69 29.17 12.49
CA HIS A 442 -2.73 30.20 12.60
C HIS A 442 -4.09 29.56 12.35
N ALA A 443 -5.06 29.90 13.15
CA ALA A 443 -6.43 29.87 12.70
C ALA A 443 -6.54 30.91 11.56
N GLY A 444 -6.56 30.44 10.30
CA GLY A 444 -6.64 31.33 9.16
C GLY A 444 -5.44 31.33 8.21
N PHE A 445 -4.54 30.34 8.31
CA PHE A 445 -3.47 30.16 7.33
C PHE A 445 -4.04 30.05 5.90
N SER A 446 -3.47 30.78 4.98
CA SER A 446 -3.86 30.75 3.57
C SER A 446 -2.64 31.00 2.68
N LEU A 447 -2.55 30.28 1.57
CA LEU A 447 -1.48 30.44 0.58
C LEU A 447 -1.52 31.81 -0.15
N VAL A 448 -2.64 32.52 -0.05
CA VAL A 448 -2.76 33.88 -0.61
C VAL A 448 -2.45 34.98 0.41
N ASP A 449 -2.18 34.61 1.67
CA ASP A 449 -1.73 35.54 2.69
C ASP A 449 -0.27 35.93 2.42
N PRO A 450 0.04 37.26 2.24
CA PRO A 450 1.41 37.70 2.00
C PRO A 450 2.41 37.35 3.11
N SER A 451 1.94 37.05 4.31
CA SER A 451 2.79 36.65 5.44
C SER A 451 3.23 35.18 5.38
N VAL A 452 2.57 34.37 4.55
CA VAL A 452 2.93 32.95 4.39
C VAL A 452 4.20 32.80 3.58
N GLN A 453 5.19 32.11 4.16
CA GLN A 453 6.46 31.87 3.52
C GLN A 453 6.39 30.61 2.64
N LEU A 454 6.63 30.77 1.36
CA LEU A 454 6.89 29.68 0.43
C LEU A 454 8.38 29.50 0.24
N ASN A 455 8.87 28.29 0.47
CA ASN A 455 10.29 27.96 0.32
C ASN A 455 10.52 27.42 -1.08
N ASP A 456 11.43 28.04 -1.82
CA ASP A 456 11.97 27.46 -3.05
C ASP A 456 13.00 26.40 -2.71
N PHE A 457 12.98 25.30 -3.45
CA PHE A 457 13.98 24.24 -3.34
C PHE A 457 14.43 23.75 -4.72
N ASN A 458 15.69 23.34 -4.79
CA ASN A 458 16.29 22.76 -5.99
C ASN A 458 17.49 21.90 -5.58
N ASP A 459 17.24 20.63 -5.31
CA ASP A 459 18.22 19.69 -4.79
C ASP A 459 18.50 18.58 -5.81
N SER A 460 19.75 18.16 -5.85
CA SER A 460 20.20 17.07 -6.72
C SER A 460 20.96 16.03 -5.92
N HIS A 461 20.66 14.77 -6.17
CA HIS A 461 21.22 13.66 -5.44
C HIS A 461 21.58 12.49 -6.35
N PHE A 462 22.51 11.66 -5.88
CA PHE A 462 22.78 10.36 -6.46
C PHE A 462 22.27 9.26 -5.51
N ASN A 463 21.42 8.39 -6.05
CA ASN A 463 20.98 7.18 -5.39
C ASN A 463 21.68 5.99 -6.04
N TYR A 464 21.90 4.95 -5.25
CA TYR A 464 22.46 3.70 -5.77
C TYR A 464 21.82 2.50 -5.06
N SER A 465 21.74 1.41 -5.76
CA SER A 465 21.35 0.14 -5.18
C SER A 465 22.08 -1.01 -5.87
N TYR A 466 22.27 -2.09 -5.14
CA TYR A 466 22.92 -3.28 -5.67
C TYR A 466 22.45 -4.53 -4.96
N ILE A 467 22.64 -5.66 -5.62
CA ILE A 467 22.27 -6.97 -5.13
C ILE A 467 23.27 -8.01 -5.60
N GLY A 468 23.56 -8.96 -4.74
CA GLY A 468 24.33 -10.16 -5.06
C GLY A 468 23.69 -11.39 -4.43
N SER A 469 23.55 -12.46 -5.18
CA SER A 469 23.00 -13.73 -4.71
C SER A 469 23.86 -14.89 -5.16
N VAL A 470 23.93 -15.92 -4.31
CA VAL A 470 24.61 -17.17 -4.60
C VAL A 470 23.71 -18.35 -4.25
N ARG A 471 23.72 -19.38 -5.08
CA ARG A 471 23.06 -20.65 -4.82
C ARG A 471 24.02 -21.79 -5.12
N LEU A 472 24.20 -22.69 -4.15
CA LEU A 472 25.04 -23.87 -4.26
C LEU A 472 24.20 -25.14 -4.06
N THR A 473 24.08 -25.95 -5.09
CA THR A 473 23.41 -27.25 -5.04
C THR A 473 24.38 -28.29 -4.47
N LEU A 474 24.04 -28.88 -3.34
CA LEU A 474 24.86 -29.91 -2.67
C LEU A 474 24.55 -31.31 -3.21
N PHE A 475 23.27 -31.66 -3.28
CA PHE A 475 22.76 -32.91 -3.84
C PHE A 475 21.35 -32.69 -4.41
N SER A 476 20.77 -33.69 -5.03
CA SER A 476 19.52 -33.63 -5.80
C SER A 476 18.47 -32.66 -5.23
N GLY A 477 18.41 -31.45 -5.80
CA GLY A 477 17.45 -30.42 -5.44
C GLY A 477 17.64 -29.74 -4.07
N PHE A 478 18.62 -30.14 -3.27
CA PHE A 478 18.95 -29.53 -1.98
C PHE A 478 20.24 -28.70 -2.08
N GLY A 479 20.24 -27.53 -1.43
CA GLY A 479 21.43 -26.68 -1.42
C GLY A 479 21.35 -25.52 -0.45
N LEU A 480 22.35 -24.66 -0.57
CA LEU A 480 22.52 -23.44 0.19
C LEU A 480 22.25 -22.23 -0.70
N GLN A 481 21.73 -21.18 -0.13
CA GLN A 481 21.60 -19.87 -0.80
C GLN A 481 21.92 -18.73 0.14
N ALA A 482 22.45 -17.65 -0.41
CA ALA A 482 22.62 -16.39 0.30
C ALA A 482 22.40 -15.23 -0.67
N GLU A 483 21.91 -14.11 -0.13
CA GLU A 483 21.67 -12.88 -0.87
C GLU A 483 21.94 -11.68 0.02
N TYR A 484 22.52 -10.67 -0.57
CA TYR A 484 22.66 -9.36 0.04
C TYR A 484 22.20 -8.29 -0.93
N SER A 485 21.41 -7.34 -0.45
CA SER A 485 20.99 -6.16 -1.22
C SER A 485 21.09 -4.89 -0.39
N SER A 486 21.36 -3.80 -1.07
CA SER A 486 21.43 -2.46 -0.48
C SER A 486 20.75 -1.45 -1.40
N ALA A 487 20.02 -0.51 -0.80
CA ALA A 487 19.36 0.57 -1.52
C ALA A 487 19.47 1.87 -0.74
N THR A 488 19.76 2.97 -1.46
CA THR A 488 19.90 4.32 -0.89
C THR A 488 18.98 5.27 -1.63
N ILE A 489 18.15 6.02 -0.87
CA ILE A 489 17.14 6.92 -1.41
C ILE A 489 17.21 8.26 -0.67
N HIS A 490 17.29 9.35 -1.44
CA HIS A 490 17.12 10.70 -0.93
C HIS A 490 15.65 11.15 -0.92
N SER A 491 15.41 12.27 -0.25
CA SER A 491 14.08 12.88 -0.16
C SER A 491 13.50 13.17 -1.55
N GLN A 492 12.25 12.77 -1.73
CA GLN A 492 11.45 12.98 -2.93
C GLN A 492 10.58 14.24 -2.79
N LEU A 493 9.95 14.68 -3.87
CA LEU A 493 9.18 15.91 -3.95
C LEU A 493 8.19 16.11 -2.78
N PHE A 494 7.45 15.09 -2.40
CA PHE A 494 6.44 15.21 -1.34
C PHE A 494 7.02 15.50 0.05
N HIS A 495 8.25 15.07 0.31
CA HIS A 495 8.89 15.34 1.60
C HIS A 495 9.06 16.84 1.86
N TYR A 496 9.20 17.64 0.80
CA TYR A 496 9.36 19.09 0.91
C TYR A 496 8.08 19.80 1.37
N GLY A 497 6.91 19.23 1.07
CA GLY A 497 5.62 19.78 1.51
C GLY A 497 5.07 19.17 2.80
N VAL A 498 5.44 17.92 3.09
CA VAL A 498 4.93 17.17 4.23
C VAL A 498 5.86 17.29 5.45
N TYR A 499 7.19 17.34 5.21
CA TYR A 499 8.20 17.48 6.26
C TYR A 499 8.79 18.88 6.25
N PRO A 500 8.88 19.56 7.41
CA PRO A 500 9.38 20.95 7.48
C PRO A 500 10.81 21.07 7.02
N TYR A 501 11.60 20.03 7.24
CA TYR A 501 13.00 19.94 6.85
C TYR A 501 13.21 18.57 6.21
N PRO A 502 13.05 18.45 4.89
CA PRO A 502 13.37 17.21 4.22
C PRO A 502 14.83 16.85 4.48
N SER A 503 15.07 15.59 4.78
CA SER A 503 16.40 15.13 5.10
C SER A 503 17.29 15.20 3.88
N GLN A 504 18.43 15.84 4.03
CA GLN A 504 19.54 15.69 3.10
C GLN A 504 20.30 14.36 3.33
N LYS A 505 20.05 13.67 4.44
CA LYS A 505 20.59 12.34 4.69
C LYS A 505 19.76 11.30 3.92
N PRO A 506 20.40 10.45 3.12
CA PRO A 506 19.68 9.39 2.45
C PRO A 506 19.18 8.36 3.46
N ILE A 507 18.01 7.81 3.18
CA ILE A 507 17.56 6.56 3.81
C ILE A 507 18.30 5.42 3.13
N THR A 508 19.03 4.62 3.90
CA THR A 508 19.75 3.45 3.40
C THR A 508 19.15 2.19 4.02
N ALA A 509 18.74 1.26 3.20
CA ALA A 509 18.26 -0.05 3.62
C ALA A 509 19.24 -1.14 3.15
N ASN A 510 19.59 -2.04 4.06
CA ASN A 510 20.44 -3.21 3.80
C ASN A 510 19.66 -4.47 4.16
N TYR A 511 19.69 -5.46 3.29
CA TYR A 511 18.98 -6.72 3.49
C TYR A 511 19.90 -7.90 3.19
N PHE A 512 20.11 -8.73 4.18
CA PHE A 512 20.79 -10.02 4.06
C PHE A 512 19.78 -11.14 4.31
N ARG A 513 19.86 -12.19 3.51
CA ARG A 513 19.19 -13.47 3.76
C ARG A 513 20.09 -14.61 3.35
N GLY A 514 20.06 -15.71 4.13
CA GLY A 514 20.86 -16.89 3.83
C GLY A 514 20.32 -18.13 4.53
N GLY A 515 20.42 -19.27 3.86
CA GLY A 515 19.87 -20.50 4.38
C GLY A 515 19.89 -21.63 3.37
N ILE A 516 18.92 -22.52 3.49
CA ILE A 516 18.76 -23.71 2.66
C ILE A 516 17.61 -23.54 1.67
N TYR A 517 17.71 -24.22 0.57
CA TYR A 517 16.59 -24.51 -0.31
C TYR A 517 16.49 -26.01 -0.57
N TRP A 518 15.26 -26.48 -0.81
CA TRP A 518 15.01 -27.87 -1.19
C TRP A 518 13.91 -27.93 -2.22
N ARG A 519 14.23 -28.47 -3.40
CA ARG A 519 13.30 -28.55 -4.52
C ARG A 519 13.30 -29.95 -5.11
N ASN A 520 12.13 -30.60 -5.07
CA ASN A 520 11.85 -31.86 -5.75
C ASN A 520 10.36 -31.93 -6.09
N ARG A 521 9.87 -33.10 -6.51
CA ARG A 521 8.45 -33.26 -6.90
C ARG A 521 7.45 -33.07 -5.75
N TRP A 522 7.89 -33.16 -4.50
CA TRP A 522 7.02 -33.13 -3.32
C TRP A 522 7.10 -31.81 -2.54
N ILE A 523 8.21 -31.13 -2.67
CA ILE A 523 8.52 -29.95 -1.91
C ILE A 523 9.31 -28.94 -2.74
N ASP A 524 8.89 -27.69 -2.72
CA ASP A 524 9.68 -26.52 -3.10
C ASP A 524 9.74 -25.60 -1.89
N MET A 525 10.90 -25.53 -1.25
CA MET A 525 11.07 -24.84 0.02
C MET A 525 12.32 -23.98 0.04
N THR A 526 12.21 -22.83 0.65
CA THR A 526 13.33 -22.01 1.13
C THR A 526 13.18 -21.78 2.64
N SER A 527 14.26 -21.91 3.38
CA SER A 527 14.28 -21.61 4.82
C SER A 527 15.57 -20.87 5.15
N GLN A 528 15.45 -19.65 5.69
CA GLN A 528 16.57 -18.73 5.74
C GLN A 528 16.51 -17.78 6.94
N ILE A 529 17.67 -17.41 7.44
CA ILE A 529 17.85 -16.30 8.37
C ILE A 529 17.79 -15.01 7.53
N THR A 530 17.15 -13.99 8.05
CA THR A 530 17.03 -12.67 7.43
C THR A 530 17.53 -11.61 8.41
N TYR A 531 18.24 -10.63 7.88
CA TYR A 531 18.62 -9.43 8.61
C TYR A 531 18.39 -8.21 7.72
N ILE A 532 17.54 -7.29 8.19
CA ILE A 532 17.28 -6.04 7.49
C ILE A 532 17.55 -4.87 8.43
N GLU A 533 18.24 -3.87 7.92
CA GLU A 533 18.54 -2.62 8.60
C GLU A 533 18.12 -1.45 7.71
N GLN A 534 17.50 -0.44 8.32
CA GLN A 534 17.27 0.84 7.67
C GLN A 534 17.87 1.95 8.53
N LYS A 535 18.66 2.81 7.91
CA LYS A 535 19.25 3.98 8.55
C LYS A 535 18.56 5.25 8.11
N ASN A 536 18.55 6.24 9.02
CA ASN A 536 17.97 7.57 8.80
C ASN A 536 16.48 7.55 8.46
N ALA A 537 15.71 6.61 9.01
CA ALA A 537 14.25 6.71 8.97
C ALA A 537 13.81 8.03 9.61
N GLN A 538 12.78 8.66 9.04
CA GLN A 538 12.31 9.97 9.48
C GLN A 538 10.97 9.88 10.19
N GLU A 539 10.79 10.67 11.23
CA GLU A 539 9.52 10.84 11.93
C GLU A 539 9.40 12.26 12.51
N ARG A 540 8.17 12.69 12.76
CA ARG A 540 7.83 13.94 13.48
C ARG A 540 7.02 13.62 14.73
N PRO A 541 7.63 13.10 15.80
CA PRO A 541 6.93 12.90 17.05
C PRO A 541 6.50 14.23 17.65
N SER A 542 5.32 14.23 18.28
CA SER A 542 4.80 15.37 19.04
C SER A 542 4.84 15.04 20.53
N PHE A 543 5.25 16.01 21.31
CA PHE A 543 5.35 15.95 22.77
C PHE A 543 4.45 17.00 23.37
N SER A 544 3.78 16.66 24.47
CA SER A 544 2.96 17.58 25.24
C SER A 544 3.58 17.78 26.62
N HIS A 545 3.67 19.02 27.07
CA HIS A 545 4.13 19.37 28.40
C HIS A 545 3.27 20.48 28.98
N VAL A 546 2.88 20.35 30.26
CA VAL A 546 2.19 21.42 30.99
C VAL A 546 3.23 22.36 31.57
N LEU A 547 3.26 23.60 31.08
CA LEU A 547 4.25 24.59 31.48
C LEU A 547 4.24 24.81 33.00
N THR A 548 5.40 24.77 33.62
CA THR A 548 5.63 25.01 35.04
C THR A 548 5.72 26.49 35.41
N ARG A 549 5.97 27.34 34.40
CA ARG A 549 6.06 28.79 34.49
C ARG A 549 5.61 29.46 33.20
N ASP A 550 5.30 30.75 33.27
CA ASP A 550 5.02 31.56 32.08
C ASP A 550 6.22 31.54 31.12
N ALA A 551 6.04 31.10 29.88
CA ALA A 551 7.08 30.99 28.87
C ALA A 551 6.49 30.88 27.47
N GLY A 552 7.22 31.30 26.43
CA GLY A 552 6.80 31.16 25.03
C GLY A 552 5.48 31.86 24.69
N GLY A 553 5.09 32.88 25.45
CA GLY A 553 3.79 33.58 25.31
C GLY A 553 2.60 32.84 25.93
N MET A 554 2.83 31.71 26.58
CA MET A 554 1.84 30.89 27.29
C MET A 554 1.97 31.04 28.81
N LYS A 555 0.90 30.73 29.55
CA LYS A 555 0.86 30.79 30.98
C LYS A 555 1.22 29.45 31.66
N ALA A 556 1.76 29.51 32.83
CA ALA A 556 1.89 28.32 33.68
C ALA A 556 0.57 27.56 33.77
N GLY A 557 0.64 26.22 33.67
CA GLY A 557 -0.53 25.36 33.64
C GLY A 557 -1.17 25.16 32.24
N GLN A 558 -0.73 25.89 31.23
CA GLN A 558 -1.13 25.61 29.85
C GLN A 558 -0.27 24.50 29.23
N GLU A 559 -0.85 23.72 28.33
CA GLU A 559 -0.19 22.63 27.63
C GLU A 559 0.52 23.14 26.36
N GLU A 560 1.84 22.98 26.32
CA GLU A 560 2.65 23.23 25.13
C GLU A 560 2.80 21.93 24.33
N ASN A 561 2.60 22.04 23.03
CA ASN A 561 2.83 20.95 22.07
C ASN A 561 4.03 21.26 21.21
N LEU A 562 5.04 20.39 21.28
CA LEU A 562 6.29 20.50 20.51
C LEU A 562 6.38 19.37 19.50
N THR A 563 6.58 19.68 18.23
CA THR A 563 6.83 18.69 17.17
C THR A 563 8.30 18.73 16.77
N MET A 564 8.99 17.60 16.84
CA MET A 564 10.42 17.50 16.56
C MET A 564 10.68 16.57 15.36
N PRO A 565 11.18 17.08 14.23
CA PRO A 565 11.72 16.20 13.19
C PRO A 565 12.89 15.39 13.73
N THR A 566 12.89 14.11 13.53
CA THR A 566 13.93 13.22 14.04
C THR A 566 14.33 12.15 13.04
N TYR A 567 15.54 11.63 13.22
CA TYR A 567 16.05 10.47 12.50
C TYR A 567 16.34 9.36 13.49
N TYR A 568 16.08 8.15 13.04
CA TYR A 568 16.35 6.95 13.80
C TYR A 568 16.66 5.79 12.86
N ASP A 569 17.16 4.71 13.41
CA ASP A 569 17.45 3.51 12.64
C ASP A 569 16.46 2.40 13.02
N LEU A 570 16.30 1.45 12.12
CA LEU A 570 15.47 0.26 12.30
C LEU A 570 16.31 -0.98 12.04
N GLY A 571 16.07 -2.04 12.78
CA GLY A 571 16.76 -3.32 12.57
C GLY A 571 15.86 -4.49 12.87
N THR A 572 15.91 -5.51 12.00
CA THR A 572 15.11 -6.74 12.17
C THR A 572 15.96 -7.95 11.85
N LEU A 573 16.17 -8.80 12.85
CA LEU A 573 16.67 -10.15 12.67
C LEU A 573 15.48 -11.11 12.64
N GLY A 574 15.46 -12.03 11.69
CA GLY A 574 14.36 -12.97 11.55
C GLY A 574 14.74 -14.31 10.95
N TRP A 575 13.77 -15.18 10.91
CA TRP A 575 13.77 -16.44 10.21
C TRP A 575 12.51 -16.51 9.34
N LEU A 576 12.68 -16.83 8.05
CA LEU A 576 11.61 -16.98 7.07
C LEU A 576 11.69 -18.38 6.47
N THR A 577 10.58 -19.10 6.46
CA THR A 577 10.40 -20.33 5.70
C THR A 577 9.21 -20.13 4.75
N ASP A 578 9.43 -20.43 3.50
CA ASP A 578 8.41 -20.44 2.44
C ASP A 578 8.49 -21.82 1.76
N ALA A 579 7.38 -22.56 1.78
CA ALA A 579 7.33 -23.93 1.29
C ALA A 579 6.01 -24.23 0.57
N VAL A 580 6.13 -24.88 -0.59
CA VAL A 580 5.00 -25.49 -1.28
C VAL A 580 5.18 -27.00 -1.21
N LEU A 581 4.21 -27.68 -0.60
CA LEU A 581 4.16 -29.13 -0.47
C LEU A 581 3.13 -29.70 -1.44
N THR A 582 3.49 -30.75 -2.16
CA THR A 582 2.58 -31.49 -3.09
C THR A 582 2.54 -32.97 -2.71
N PRO A 583 1.94 -33.31 -1.53
CA PRO A 583 2.03 -34.67 -0.95
C PRO A 583 1.21 -35.71 -1.70
N ALA A 584 0.26 -35.28 -2.52
CA ALA A 584 -0.58 -36.14 -3.33
C ALA A 584 -1.01 -35.42 -4.61
N GLU A 585 -1.49 -36.17 -5.61
CA GLU A 585 -2.04 -35.61 -6.83
C GLU A 585 -3.23 -34.69 -6.51
N GLY A 586 -3.22 -33.51 -7.12
CA GLY A 586 -4.23 -32.47 -6.89
C GLY A 586 -4.12 -31.71 -5.57
N LEU A 587 -3.32 -32.17 -4.59
CA LEU A 587 -3.15 -31.51 -3.30
C LEU A 587 -1.88 -30.67 -3.29
N SER A 588 -2.02 -29.39 -3.02
CA SER A 588 -0.91 -28.43 -2.78
C SER A 588 -1.14 -27.71 -1.46
N ILE A 589 -0.09 -27.56 -0.66
CA ILE A 589 -0.15 -26.82 0.61
C ILE A 589 1.00 -25.81 0.59
N HIS A 590 0.65 -24.52 0.51
CA HIS A 590 1.63 -23.44 0.70
C HIS A 590 1.70 -23.09 2.19
N VAL A 591 2.90 -23.00 2.71
CA VAL A 591 3.19 -22.62 4.10
C VAL A 591 4.23 -21.52 4.10
N MET A 592 3.89 -20.39 4.69
CA MET A 592 4.86 -19.32 4.99
C MET A 592 4.92 -19.10 6.50
N PHE A 593 6.11 -19.16 7.07
CA PHE A 593 6.35 -18.97 8.49
C PHE A 593 7.47 -17.97 8.70
N THR A 594 7.19 -16.93 9.48
CA THR A 594 8.15 -15.88 9.81
C THR A 594 8.20 -15.67 11.31
N VAL A 595 9.41 -15.68 11.88
CA VAL A 595 9.68 -15.19 13.23
C VAL A 595 10.73 -14.11 13.12
N ARG A 596 10.50 -12.96 13.75
CA ARG A 596 11.40 -11.81 13.65
C ARG A 596 11.39 -10.96 14.91
N ASN A 597 12.47 -10.20 15.11
CA ASN A 597 12.59 -9.23 16.19
C ASN A 597 12.84 -7.82 15.62
N PRO A 598 11.79 -7.10 15.21
CA PRO A 598 11.89 -5.74 14.67
C PRO A 598 12.11 -4.74 15.80
N GLN A 599 13.17 -3.94 15.73
CA GLN A 599 13.56 -3.01 16.79
C GLN A 599 13.88 -1.63 16.24
N TYR A 600 13.49 -0.60 17.01
CA TYR A 600 14.05 0.73 16.90
C TYR A 600 15.50 0.73 17.34
N ARG A 601 16.34 1.52 16.67
CA ARG A 601 17.76 1.72 17.00
C ARG A 601 18.10 3.19 16.91
N ASN A 602 19.03 3.64 17.76
CA ASN A 602 19.48 5.04 17.78
C ASN A 602 18.31 6.04 17.85
N PHE A 603 17.27 5.70 18.61
CA PHE A 603 16.05 6.48 18.70
C PHE A 603 15.91 7.14 20.07
N LYS A 604 16.68 8.21 20.27
CA LYS A 604 16.65 9.05 21.47
C LYS A 604 16.18 10.45 21.12
N LEU A 605 15.34 11.02 21.96
CA LEU A 605 14.74 12.34 21.81
C LEU A 605 14.84 13.09 23.13
N THR A 606 15.17 14.35 23.05
CA THR A 606 15.31 15.25 24.21
C THR A 606 14.56 16.55 23.91
N PRO A 607 13.18 16.54 23.88
CA PRO A 607 12.43 17.76 23.74
C PRO A 607 12.74 18.72 24.88
N THR A 608 12.95 19.99 24.54
CA THR A 608 13.12 21.10 25.51
C THR A 608 11.97 22.06 25.30
N PHE A 609 11.15 22.23 26.33
CA PHE A 609 9.97 23.09 26.30
C PHE A 609 10.33 24.55 26.63
N SER A 610 9.38 25.47 26.34
CA SER A 610 9.61 26.90 26.50
C SER A 610 9.98 27.32 27.92
N ASP A 611 9.50 26.59 28.94
CA ASP A 611 9.84 26.82 30.33
C ASP A 611 11.22 26.29 30.76
N GLY A 612 11.95 25.68 29.80
CA GLY A 612 13.29 25.13 29.99
C GLY A 612 13.30 23.70 30.54
N VAL A 613 12.13 23.08 30.71
CA VAL A 613 12.05 21.66 31.07
C VAL A 613 12.48 20.81 29.87
N THR A 614 13.36 19.86 30.12
CA THR A 614 13.84 18.90 29.13
C THR A 614 13.46 17.49 29.56
N GLU A 615 12.87 16.73 28.65
CA GLU A 615 12.52 15.32 28.86
C GLU A 615 13.40 14.43 28.01
N GLU A 616 13.79 13.28 28.52
CA GLU A 616 14.57 12.29 27.76
C GLU A 616 13.70 11.08 27.47
N HIS A 617 13.59 10.72 26.16
CA HIS A 617 12.84 9.55 25.70
C HIS A 617 13.76 8.67 24.88
N ASP A 618 13.98 7.41 25.29
CA ASP A 618 14.77 6.40 24.57
C ASP A 618 13.91 5.23 24.16
N PHE A 619 13.64 5.11 22.87
CA PHE A 619 12.92 4.00 22.26
C PHE A 619 13.85 2.93 21.70
N SER A 620 15.16 3.09 21.80
CA SER A 620 16.15 2.11 21.30
C SER A 620 15.93 0.75 21.94
N GLY A 621 15.93 -0.32 21.13
CA GLY A 621 15.66 -1.68 21.56
C GLY A 621 14.18 -2.04 21.70
N LYS A 622 13.26 -1.06 21.66
CA LYS A 622 11.82 -1.34 21.64
C LYS A 622 11.39 -1.95 20.32
N THR A 623 10.33 -2.76 20.38
CA THR A 623 9.74 -3.36 19.17
C THR A 623 9.05 -2.28 18.34
N ILE A 624 9.26 -2.31 17.04
CA ILE A 624 8.60 -1.43 16.08
C ILE A 624 7.08 -1.63 16.18
N THR A 625 6.35 -0.53 16.24
CA THR A 625 4.87 -0.55 16.33
C THR A 625 4.22 -1.11 15.08
N ALA A 626 3.02 -1.67 15.21
CA ALA A 626 2.20 -2.25 14.15
C ALA A 626 2.86 -3.42 13.38
N LEU A 627 3.94 -4.00 13.90
CA LEU A 627 4.59 -5.19 13.32
C LEU A 627 4.44 -6.41 14.22
N SER A 628 3.99 -7.52 13.64
CA SER A 628 3.94 -8.82 14.31
C SER A 628 5.33 -9.47 14.35
N LYS A 629 5.69 -10.06 15.49
CA LYS A 629 6.95 -10.83 15.61
C LYS A 629 6.85 -12.21 14.97
N THR A 630 5.65 -12.78 14.94
CA THR A 630 5.40 -14.11 14.35
C THR A 630 4.25 -14.00 13.37
N GLU A 631 4.44 -14.52 12.18
CA GLU A 631 3.43 -14.68 11.15
C GLU A 631 3.46 -16.11 10.63
N LEU A 632 2.29 -16.73 10.49
CA LEU A 632 2.10 -18.06 9.93
C LEU A 632 1.00 -17.99 8.88
N GLU A 633 1.27 -18.48 7.69
CA GLU A 633 0.27 -18.64 6.64
C GLU A 633 0.24 -20.11 6.21
N VAL A 634 -0.96 -20.67 6.09
CA VAL A 634 -1.18 -22.02 5.60
C VAL A 634 -2.29 -21.99 4.58
N GLU A 635 -1.98 -22.41 3.35
CA GLU A 635 -2.88 -22.34 2.21
C GLU A 635 -2.99 -23.70 1.50
N PRO A 636 -3.77 -24.67 2.02
CA PRO A 636 -4.10 -25.88 1.31
C PRO A 636 -5.02 -25.62 0.13
N SER A 637 -4.76 -26.28 -0.97
CA SER A 637 -5.67 -26.33 -2.12
C SER A 637 -5.72 -27.76 -2.70
N TYR A 638 -6.93 -28.22 -3.03
CA TYR A 638 -7.17 -29.52 -3.60
C TYR A 638 -7.98 -29.40 -4.89
N SER A 639 -7.45 -29.97 -5.96
CA SER A 639 -8.10 -29.99 -7.27
C SER A 639 -8.45 -31.43 -7.64
N THR A 640 -9.70 -31.68 -8.02
CA THR A 640 -10.18 -32.98 -8.45
C THR A 640 -11.26 -32.81 -9.53
N GLY A 641 -11.02 -33.35 -10.72
CA GLY A 641 -11.91 -33.16 -11.87
C GLY A 641 -12.16 -31.66 -12.12
N PRO A 642 -13.43 -31.22 -12.23
CA PRO A 642 -13.77 -29.80 -12.47
C PRO A 642 -13.72 -28.93 -11.23
N TRP A 643 -13.45 -29.49 -10.03
CA TRP A 643 -13.53 -28.81 -8.76
C TRP A 643 -12.14 -28.44 -8.23
N ARG A 644 -12.08 -27.26 -7.61
CA ARG A 644 -10.96 -26.84 -6.78
C ARG A 644 -11.46 -26.27 -5.46
N PHE A 645 -10.92 -26.75 -4.37
CA PHE A 645 -11.18 -26.27 -3.01
C PHE A 645 -9.91 -25.64 -2.48
N TRP A 646 -10.02 -24.52 -1.80
CA TRP A 646 -8.87 -23.86 -1.20
C TRP A 646 -9.24 -23.14 0.09
N LEU A 647 -8.24 -23.00 0.95
CA LEU A 647 -8.31 -22.28 2.20
C LEU A 647 -7.01 -21.45 2.33
N SER A 648 -7.09 -20.30 2.99
CA SER A 648 -5.94 -19.52 3.43
C SER A 648 -6.19 -19.07 4.85
N ALA A 649 -5.30 -19.46 5.77
CA ALA A 649 -5.34 -19.05 7.17
C ALA A 649 -4.03 -18.36 7.50
N ARG A 650 -4.11 -17.11 7.96
CA ARG A 650 -2.97 -16.26 8.28
C ARG A 650 -3.06 -15.82 9.72
N TYR A 651 -2.06 -16.17 10.51
CA TYR A 651 -1.93 -15.72 11.89
C TYR A 651 -0.90 -14.62 11.99
N PHE A 652 -1.25 -13.56 12.72
CA PHE A 652 -0.38 -12.47 13.10
C PHE A 652 -0.32 -12.41 14.62
N SER A 653 0.88 -12.46 15.20
CA SER A 653 1.06 -12.30 16.64
C SER A 653 0.77 -10.85 17.07
N ARG A 654 0.76 -10.60 18.39
CA ARG A 654 0.51 -9.26 18.94
C ARG A 654 1.30 -8.15 18.26
N GLN A 655 0.70 -6.96 18.19
CA GLN A 655 1.30 -5.75 17.65
C GLN A 655 1.23 -4.63 18.69
N TYR A 656 2.36 -3.98 18.95
CA TYR A 656 2.37 -2.83 19.85
C TYR A 656 1.77 -1.60 19.19
N ILE A 657 1.02 -0.83 19.99
CA ILE A 657 0.34 0.39 19.56
C ILE A 657 1.26 1.60 19.73
N ASN A 658 2.13 1.57 20.74
CA ASN A 658 2.98 2.69 21.15
C ASN A 658 4.47 2.32 21.21
N LYS A 659 5.34 3.31 21.13
CA LYS A 659 6.80 3.13 21.06
C LYS A 659 7.41 2.62 22.36
N THR A 660 6.79 2.88 23.49
CA THR A 660 7.23 2.32 24.80
C THR A 660 6.94 0.82 24.93
N ASN A 661 6.12 0.25 24.03
CA ASN A 661 5.65 -1.12 24.06
C ASN A 661 4.81 -1.50 25.29
N SER A 662 4.17 -0.54 25.91
CA SER A 662 3.27 -0.76 27.06
C SER A 662 1.85 -1.15 26.63
N LEU A 663 1.42 -0.76 25.44
CA LEU A 663 0.10 -1.02 24.87
C LEU A 663 0.20 -1.86 23.60
N TYR A 664 -0.70 -2.83 23.44
CA TYR A 664 -0.68 -3.75 22.28
C TYR A 664 -2.09 -4.28 21.97
N PHE A 665 -2.29 -4.70 20.73
CA PHE A 665 -3.40 -5.59 20.35
C PHE A 665 -2.93 -7.04 20.30
N ASN A 666 -3.82 -7.95 20.71
CA ASN A 666 -3.56 -9.40 20.66
C ASN A 666 -3.40 -9.88 19.21
N GLY A 667 -2.85 -11.09 19.08
CA GLY A 667 -2.74 -11.76 17.79
C GLY A 667 -4.11 -12.00 17.16
N ARG A 668 -4.14 -12.01 15.82
CA ARG A 668 -5.36 -12.23 15.05
C ARG A 668 -5.15 -13.23 13.92
N TRP A 669 -6.24 -13.76 13.45
CA TRP A 669 -6.29 -14.55 12.22
C TRP A 669 -6.95 -13.76 11.10
N GLU A 670 -6.48 -13.96 9.89
CA GLU A 670 -7.18 -13.60 8.66
C GLU A 670 -7.46 -14.91 7.91
N THR A 671 -8.73 -15.17 7.59
CA THR A 671 -9.13 -16.43 7.00
C THR A 671 -9.93 -16.25 5.73
N PHE A 672 -9.54 -16.98 4.71
CA PHE A 672 -10.17 -16.97 3.40
C PHE A 672 -10.38 -18.39 2.92
N GLY A 673 -11.31 -18.59 2.01
CA GLY A 673 -11.46 -19.87 1.37
C GLY A 673 -12.39 -19.77 0.16
N GLY A 674 -12.44 -20.84 -0.61
CA GLY A 674 -13.32 -20.85 -1.76
C GLY A 674 -13.38 -22.18 -2.46
N ILE A 675 -14.36 -22.24 -3.35
CA ILE A 675 -14.64 -23.35 -4.24
C ILE A 675 -14.70 -22.79 -5.65
N ASP A 676 -13.90 -23.34 -6.54
CA ASP A 676 -13.95 -23.07 -7.98
C ASP A 676 -14.52 -24.30 -8.69
N TYR A 677 -15.43 -24.08 -9.64
CA TYR A 677 -16.04 -25.13 -10.46
C TYR A 677 -15.91 -24.76 -11.94
N LYS A 678 -15.24 -25.60 -12.71
CA LYS A 678 -15.09 -25.45 -14.15
C LYS A 678 -16.20 -26.26 -14.84
N LEU A 679 -17.25 -25.58 -15.31
CA LEU A 679 -18.37 -26.24 -16.03
C LEU A 679 -17.89 -26.81 -17.37
N ASN A 680 -17.12 -26.00 -18.12
CA ASN A 680 -16.49 -26.36 -19.39
C ASN A 680 -15.30 -25.39 -19.65
N ASP A 681 -14.70 -25.43 -20.84
CA ASP A 681 -13.57 -24.56 -21.19
C ASP A 681 -13.95 -23.09 -21.30
N HIS A 682 -15.22 -22.77 -21.40
CA HIS A 682 -15.74 -21.40 -21.56
C HIS A 682 -16.33 -20.80 -20.29
N VAL A 683 -16.84 -21.64 -19.37
CA VAL A 683 -17.61 -21.16 -18.21
C VAL A 683 -17.06 -21.77 -16.91
N SER A 684 -16.80 -20.93 -15.93
CA SER A 684 -16.49 -21.36 -14.57
C SER A 684 -17.14 -20.47 -13.53
N PHE A 685 -17.34 -21.03 -12.34
CA PHE A 685 -17.93 -20.37 -11.19
C PHE A 685 -16.97 -20.43 -10.01
N SER A 686 -17.03 -19.42 -9.15
CA SER A 686 -16.32 -19.41 -7.86
C SER A 686 -17.23 -18.91 -6.76
N ALA A 687 -17.10 -19.53 -5.60
CA ALA A 687 -17.65 -19.02 -4.35
C ALA A 687 -16.47 -18.77 -3.42
N ASN A 688 -16.27 -17.52 -3.01
CA ASN A 688 -15.17 -17.09 -2.14
C ASN A 688 -15.70 -16.57 -0.82
N VAL A 689 -14.98 -16.84 0.25
CA VAL A 689 -15.32 -16.37 1.60
C VAL A 689 -14.13 -15.61 2.20
N VAL A 690 -14.41 -14.45 2.77
CA VAL A 690 -13.46 -13.64 3.54
C VAL A 690 -13.90 -13.68 5.01
N ASN A 691 -12.94 -13.79 5.91
CA ASN A 691 -13.14 -13.89 7.35
C ASN A 691 -14.06 -15.06 7.74
N ILE A 692 -13.67 -16.28 7.36
CA ILE A 692 -14.42 -17.53 7.61
C ILE A 692 -14.75 -17.72 9.09
N LEU A 693 -13.82 -17.35 9.98
CA LEU A 693 -14.01 -17.44 11.43
C LEU A 693 -14.95 -16.38 11.98
N ASN A 694 -15.41 -15.44 11.14
CA ASN A 694 -16.18 -14.27 11.55
C ASN A 694 -15.55 -13.56 12.76
N GLN A 695 -14.21 -13.45 12.73
CA GLN A 695 -13.46 -12.81 13.81
C GLN A 695 -13.82 -11.33 13.84
N LYS A 696 -14.32 -10.90 14.99
CA LYS A 696 -14.56 -9.49 15.28
C LYS A 696 -13.31 -8.86 15.86
N GLY A 697 -13.10 -7.60 15.59
CA GLY A 697 -11.99 -6.86 16.16
C GLY A 697 -11.76 -5.55 15.44
N ALA A 698 -10.89 -4.77 16.03
CA ALA A 698 -10.45 -3.51 15.47
C ALA A 698 -8.98 -3.28 15.81
N SER A 699 -8.36 -2.36 15.07
CA SER A 699 -7.03 -1.85 15.34
C SER A 699 -7.04 -0.34 15.23
N GLY A 700 -6.16 0.33 15.94
CA GLY A 700 -6.08 1.79 15.90
C GLY A 700 -4.84 2.30 16.62
N SER A 701 -4.71 3.61 16.64
CA SER A 701 -3.72 4.32 17.43
C SER A 701 -4.41 5.09 18.56
N ILE A 702 -3.72 5.23 19.66
CA ILE A 702 -4.17 6.09 20.78
C ILE A 702 -3.35 7.37 20.69
N THR A 703 -4.03 8.51 20.55
CA THR A 703 -3.39 9.82 20.47
C THR A 703 -2.49 10.04 21.68
N SER A 704 -1.28 10.53 21.48
CA SER A 704 -0.28 10.82 22.51
C SER A 704 0.16 9.62 23.36
N ALA A 705 -0.13 8.39 22.93
CA ALA A 705 0.24 7.17 23.67
C ALA A 705 1.70 6.76 23.54
N ASP A 706 2.47 7.35 22.64
CA ASP A 706 3.85 6.93 22.36
C ASP A 706 4.77 7.02 23.58
N LEU A 707 4.49 7.94 24.51
CA LEU A 707 5.25 8.15 25.74
C LEU A 707 4.70 7.39 26.94
N ILE A 708 3.54 6.75 26.81
CA ILE A 708 2.88 6.07 27.93
C ILE A 708 3.65 4.82 28.31
N THR A 709 4.04 4.72 29.56
CA THR A 709 4.70 3.55 30.16
C THR A 709 3.76 2.73 31.04
N ASP A 710 2.78 3.39 31.68
CA ASP A 710 1.76 2.74 32.51
C ASP A 710 0.48 2.47 31.69
N PRO A 711 0.11 1.22 31.39
CA PRO A 711 -1.10 0.89 30.66
C PRO A 711 -2.39 0.98 31.49
N THR A 712 -2.31 1.16 32.82
CA THR A 712 -3.45 1.11 33.75
C THR A 712 -4.60 2.05 33.37
N PRO A 713 -4.37 3.32 32.98
CA PRO A 713 -5.43 4.25 32.57
C PRO A 713 -6.18 3.81 31.31
N TYR A 714 -5.62 2.89 30.52
CA TYR A 714 -6.20 2.40 29.28
C TYR A 714 -6.99 1.09 29.45
N LYS A 715 -7.23 0.64 30.69
CA LYS A 715 -8.10 -0.50 30.97
C LYS A 715 -9.55 -0.12 30.70
N ASN A 716 -10.25 -0.90 29.86
CA ASN A 716 -11.61 -0.61 29.36
C ASN A 716 -11.72 0.77 28.69
N TYR A 717 -10.66 1.18 28.01
CA TYR A 717 -10.59 2.46 27.31
C TYR A 717 -11.43 2.42 26.03
N ILE A 718 -12.29 3.42 25.83
CA ILE A 718 -13.09 3.54 24.62
C ILE A 718 -12.31 4.34 23.61
N MET A 719 -12.06 3.73 22.47
CA MET A 719 -11.39 4.34 21.35
C MET A 719 -12.09 3.97 20.04
N ALA A 720 -11.72 4.64 18.96
CA ALA A 720 -12.18 4.28 17.65
C ALA A 720 -10.99 3.87 16.76
N GLY A 721 -11.24 3.01 15.79
CA GLY A 721 -10.21 2.55 14.88
C GLY A 721 -10.79 1.71 13.74
N THR A 722 -9.91 1.19 12.89
CA THR A 722 -10.26 0.38 11.74
C THR A 722 -10.74 -1.00 12.18
N PHE A 723 -11.93 -1.39 11.77
CA PHE A 723 -12.48 -2.72 12.08
C PHE A 723 -12.00 -3.79 11.09
N ILE A 724 -12.05 -5.05 11.53
CA ILE A 724 -11.85 -6.22 10.66
C ILE A 724 -13.10 -6.39 9.78
N ARG A 725 -12.90 -6.57 8.47
CA ARG A 725 -13.99 -6.82 7.52
C ARG A 725 -14.83 -8.01 7.98
N PRO A 726 -16.17 -7.89 8.11
CA PRO A 726 -17.05 -9.00 8.52
C PRO A 726 -16.99 -10.19 7.58
N PHE A 727 -17.50 -11.34 8.02
CA PHE A 727 -17.73 -12.50 7.17
C PHE A 727 -18.42 -12.09 5.88
N THR A 728 -17.79 -12.41 4.74
CA THR A 728 -18.27 -11.98 3.43
C THR A 728 -18.23 -13.17 2.46
N VAL A 729 -19.33 -13.45 1.80
CA VAL A 729 -19.40 -14.41 0.68
C VAL A 729 -19.50 -13.64 -0.62
N GLU A 730 -18.66 -14.00 -1.59
CA GLU A 730 -18.65 -13.44 -2.95
C GLU A 730 -18.76 -14.57 -3.97
N LEU A 731 -19.67 -14.42 -4.92
CA LEU A 731 -19.84 -15.33 -6.04
C LEU A 731 -19.33 -14.68 -7.32
N THR A 732 -18.62 -15.45 -8.13
CA THR A 732 -18.06 -14.99 -9.41
C THR A 732 -18.39 -15.99 -10.52
N THR A 733 -18.88 -15.48 -11.65
CA THR A 733 -19.00 -16.21 -12.91
C THR A 733 -17.95 -15.70 -13.88
N ARG A 734 -17.22 -16.61 -14.52
CA ARG A 734 -16.22 -16.29 -15.55
C ARG A 734 -16.62 -16.93 -16.86
N ILE A 735 -16.59 -16.14 -17.92
CA ILE A 735 -16.90 -16.58 -19.28
C ILE A 735 -15.71 -16.21 -20.17
N SER A 736 -15.27 -17.16 -21.01
CA SER A 736 -14.22 -16.94 -22.00
C SER A 736 -14.58 -17.59 -23.34
N PHE A 737 -14.32 -16.94 -24.45
CA PHE A 737 -14.62 -17.41 -25.80
C PHE A 737 -13.63 -16.90 -26.82
#